data_f96efbd5494ade924fef69ec162dc05d
#
_entry.id   f96efbd5494ade924fef69ec162dc05d
#
_cell.length_a   1.000
_cell.length_b   1.000
_cell.length_c   1.000
_cell.angle_alpha   90.00
_cell.angle_beta   90.00
_cell.angle_gamma   90.00
#
_symmetry.space_group_name_H-M   'P 1'
#
loop_
_entity.id
_entity.type
_entity.pdbx_description
1 polymer ?
#
loop_
_entity_poly.entity_id
_entity_poly.type
_entity_poly.pdbx_seq_one_letter_code
_entity_poly.pdbx_strand_id
1 'polypeptide(L)'
;MAPRWLRILLVTTAGCGFVLAQGAAPVVVASPDGLIRMTFSAPGGRLAYEVTYRGKAVLDRSALGLEIQNQPVLGTDVEIAASGSGKIDETYTLPAGKSKQVRNQCNTATVELRETKEPQRRFTVEARVYNDGAAFRYVVPQQDGLNELRIANEHTQFVFAKDATAYPLILRNFRTSWEDNYRTVPLSGIHPEELVALPLLTQLPGVAFLAITEANIDNYSGMYLTHDERNARQLSARLAPHIDDASVAVAVKTPAPSPWRVLMIADAPGRLIESQIVNNLNPPAAFADTSWIKPGKASWDWWSGPYDENVSFKPGKNLETAKHYVDFSAQAGFQYFMLDAGWASRNGGSTLNAGSDITKPIPEMNLPELLAYAKSKNVGVWLWSHWTDIDRQIDEAFPLYEKWGVPGVKIDFMDRDDQWMVDFYHRVARKAAEHHLMVDFHGAYKPDGLGRTWPNVLTREGVMGLEYNKWSARVTPDHNVMLAFTRLLAGPMDYTPGGFHNATAAEFVPRNEQPMVMGTRAHQTALFVVYESPFEMVSDYPEVYQGTKELAFLGKVPASWDETRVLNARVGDYITIGRRHDKEWYIGSITGSHAVELDIPLEFLPAGNFVAEIYSDAKDAGENPTHSVLETKTVDRTVRLKAVMVSGGGQAIRIRPAQ
;
A
#
# COMPACT_ATOMS: atom_id res chain seq x y z
N MET A 1 -49.51 -26.63 -88.94
CA MET A 1 -48.12 -26.51 -88.47
C MET A 1 -48.02 -25.23 -87.67
N ALA A 2 -48.01 -25.32 -86.32
CA ALA A 2 -47.90 -24.17 -85.44
C ALA A 2 -46.77 -24.45 -84.40
N PRO A 3 -45.91 -23.51 -84.09
CA PRO A 3 -44.82 -23.73 -83.18
C PRO A 3 -45.22 -23.53 -81.71
N ARG A 4 -44.73 -24.37 -80.88
CA ARG A 4 -44.84 -24.37 -79.38
C ARG A 4 -44.05 -23.23 -78.79
N TRP A 5 -44.66 -22.40 -77.93
CA TRP A 5 -44.03 -21.41 -77.10
C TRP A 5 -43.65 -22.04 -75.74
N LEU A 6 -42.35 -22.01 -75.39
CA LEU A 6 -41.79 -22.43 -74.11
C LEU A 6 -41.95 -21.26 -73.15
N ARG A 7 -42.71 -21.40 -72.08
CA ARG A 7 -42.72 -20.43 -70.93
C ARG A 7 -41.65 -20.81 -69.92
N ILE A 8 -40.67 -19.92 -69.74
CA ILE A 8 -39.68 -19.99 -68.69
C ILE A 8 -40.28 -19.36 -67.42
N LEU A 9 -40.43 -20.15 -66.36
CA LEU A 9 -40.84 -19.69 -65.04
C LEU A 9 -39.57 -19.15 -64.30
N LEU A 10 -39.52 -17.83 -64.07
CA LEU A 10 -38.54 -17.23 -63.21
C LEU A 10 -38.99 -17.46 -61.75
N VAL A 11 -38.25 -18.28 -61.00
CA VAL A 11 -38.36 -18.41 -59.53
C VAL A 11 -37.44 -17.36 -58.89
N THR A 12 -38.05 -16.28 -58.38
CA THR A 12 -37.34 -15.30 -57.53
C THR A 12 -37.26 -15.88 -56.14
N THR A 13 -36.05 -16.35 -55.75
CA THR A 13 -35.71 -16.65 -54.36
C THR A 13 -35.51 -15.33 -53.62
N ALA A 14 -36.46 -14.99 -52.75
CA ALA A 14 -36.27 -13.92 -51.76
C ALA A 14 -35.23 -14.41 -50.73
N GLY A 15 -33.97 -13.93 -50.85
CA GLY A 15 -32.93 -14.09 -49.83
C GLY A 15 -33.30 -13.30 -48.59
N CYS A 16 -33.74 -13.97 -47.52
CA CYS A 16 -33.75 -13.39 -46.18
C CYS A 16 -32.30 -13.10 -45.77
N GLY A 17 -31.87 -11.88 -45.98
CA GLY A 17 -30.62 -11.39 -45.36
C GLY A 17 -30.81 -11.33 -43.86
N PHE A 18 -30.16 -12.22 -43.12
CA PHE A 18 -29.94 -12.03 -41.69
C PHE A 18 -29.07 -10.78 -41.52
N VAL A 19 -29.67 -9.68 -41.14
CA VAL A 19 -28.97 -8.52 -40.58
C VAL A 19 -28.53 -8.97 -39.19
N LEU A 20 -27.29 -9.39 -39.06
CA LEU A 20 -26.61 -9.47 -37.77
C LEU A 20 -26.66 -8.06 -37.20
N ALA A 21 -27.39 -7.87 -36.11
CA ALA A 21 -27.37 -6.63 -35.34
C ALA A 21 -25.90 -6.31 -35.03
N GLN A 22 -25.34 -5.27 -35.66
CA GLN A 22 -24.05 -4.74 -35.33
C GLN A 22 -24.17 -4.25 -33.88
N GLY A 23 -23.56 -4.99 -32.94
CA GLY A 23 -23.37 -4.50 -31.56
C GLY A 23 -22.69 -3.14 -31.59
N ALA A 24 -23.01 -2.28 -30.63
CA ALA A 24 -22.36 -0.97 -30.50
C ALA A 24 -20.83 -1.09 -30.59
N ALA A 25 -20.17 -0.12 -31.25
CA ALA A 25 -18.70 -0.13 -31.39
C ALA A 25 -18.02 -0.15 -30.03
N PRO A 26 -16.89 -0.85 -29.90
CA PRO A 26 -16.11 -0.85 -28.66
C PRO A 26 -15.71 0.57 -28.25
N VAL A 27 -15.74 0.84 -26.92
CA VAL A 27 -15.29 2.11 -26.33
C VAL A 27 -13.83 2.00 -25.98
N VAL A 28 -12.99 2.84 -26.59
CA VAL A 28 -11.54 2.85 -26.39
C VAL A 28 -11.12 4.12 -25.64
N VAL A 29 -10.36 3.96 -24.57
CA VAL A 29 -9.68 5.05 -23.87
C VAL A 29 -8.19 4.76 -23.79
N ALA A 30 -7.37 5.77 -24.13
CA ALA A 30 -5.91 5.64 -24.11
C ALA A 30 -5.30 6.59 -23.08
N SER A 31 -4.10 6.25 -22.56
CA SER A 31 -3.31 7.15 -21.73
C SER A 31 -2.95 8.46 -22.48
N PRO A 32 -2.61 9.55 -21.78
CA PRO A 32 -2.17 10.80 -22.42
C PRO A 32 -1.02 10.62 -23.42
N ASP A 33 -0.07 9.71 -23.16
CA ASP A 33 1.04 9.36 -24.06
C ASP A 33 0.66 8.32 -25.14
N GLY A 34 -0.55 7.74 -25.07
CA GLY A 34 -1.07 6.75 -26.01
C GLY A 34 -0.51 5.34 -25.85
N LEU A 35 0.34 5.07 -24.84
CA LEU A 35 1.02 3.78 -24.68
C LEU A 35 0.12 2.72 -24.03
N ILE A 36 -0.75 3.10 -23.12
CA ILE A 36 -1.76 2.21 -22.49
C ILE A 36 -3.10 2.45 -23.16
N ARG A 37 -3.80 1.37 -23.53
CA ARG A 37 -5.16 1.43 -24.06
C ARG A 37 -6.03 0.43 -23.33
N MET A 38 -7.21 0.88 -22.91
CA MET A 38 -8.27 0.06 -22.35
C MET A 38 -9.47 0.12 -23.29
N THR A 39 -10.04 -1.04 -23.60
CA THR A 39 -11.15 -1.17 -24.54
C THR A 39 -12.30 -1.90 -23.86
N PHE A 40 -13.50 -1.32 -23.87
CA PHE A 40 -14.73 -1.94 -23.36
C PHE A 40 -15.61 -2.39 -24.52
N SER A 41 -16.22 -3.57 -24.40
CA SER A 41 -17.11 -4.15 -25.39
C SER A 41 -18.16 -5.05 -24.73
N ALA A 42 -19.27 -5.31 -25.45
CA ALA A 42 -20.31 -6.21 -24.96
C ALA A 42 -20.69 -7.27 -26.04
N PRO A 43 -19.71 -8.11 -26.50
CA PRO A 43 -19.99 -9.11 -27.53
C PRO A 43 -20.94 -10.18 -26.99
N GLY A 44 -22.03 -10.43 -27.73
CA GLY A 44 -23.06 -11.40 -27.33
C GLY A 44 -23.74 -11.04 -25.99
N GLY A 45 -23.81 -9.74 -25.66
CA GLY A 45 -24.45 -9.25 -24.45
C GLY A 45 -23.62 -9.45 -23.17
N ARG A 46 -22.32 -9.72 -23.26
CA ARG A 46 -21.44 -9.87 -22.10
C ARG A 46 -20.45 -8.73 -22.04
N LEU A 47 -20.54 -7.92 -20.98
CA LEU A 47 -19.59 -6.84 -20.75
C LEU A 47 -18.18 -7.40 -20.51
N ALA A 48 -17.21 -6.84 -21.22
CA ALA A 48 -15.80 -7.22 -21.09
C ALA A 48 -14.88 -6.03 -21.38
N TYR A 49 -13.63 -6.16 -20.93
CA TYR A 49 -12.56 -5.22 -21.23
C TYR A 49 -11.28 -5.92 -21.66
N GLU A 50 -10.40 -5.18 -22.33
CA GLU A 50 -9.06 -5.61 -22.76
C GLU A 50 -8.08 -4.47 -22.47
N VAL A 51 -6.80 -4.82 -22.20
CA VAL A 51 -5.76 -3.81 -21.95
C VAL A 51 -4.52 -4.12 -22.77
N THR A 52 -3.99 -3.08 -23.44
CA THR A 52 -2.73 -3.17 -24.19
C THR A 52 -1.72 -2.14 -23.67
N TYR A 53 -0.43 -2.48 -23.75
CA TYR A 53 0.68 -1.59 -23.47
C TYR A 53 1.67 -1.61 -24.64
N ARG A 54 1.98 -0.43 -25.21
CA ARG A 54 2.85 -0.31 -26.41
C ARG A 54 2.40 -1.23 -27.56
N GLY A 55 1.09 -1.37 -27.74
CA GLY A 55 0.48 -2.22 -28.78
C GLY A 55 0.51 -3.73 -28.51
N LYS A 56 1.06 -4.17 -27.36
CA LYS A 56 1.04 -5.59 -26.95
C LYS A 56 -0.07 -5.82 -25.91
N ALA A 57 -0.75 -6.97 -26.00
CA ALA A 57 -1.76 -7.34 -25.02
C ALA A 57 -1.11 -7.58 -23.64
N VAL A 58 -1.69 -6.97 -22.61
CA VAL A 58 -1.41 -7.18 -21.18
C VAL A 58 -2.49 -8.06 -20.58
N LEU A 59 -3.75 -7.66 -20.77
CA LEU A 59 -4.93 -8.47 -20.45
C LEU A 59 -5.72 -8.71 -21.72
N ASP A 60 -6.02 -9.97 -21.99
CA ASP A 60 -6.98 -10.41 -22.99
C ASP A 60 -8.41 -10.10 -22.50
N ARG A 61 -9.42 -10.43 -23.32
CA ARG A 61 -10.82 -10.20 -22.98
C ARG A 61 -11.18 -10.77 -21.62
N SER A 62 -11.47 -9.88 -20.69
CA SER A 62 -11.77 -10.12 -19.27
C SER A 62 -13.20 -9.67 -19.00
N ALA A 63 -14.05 -10.55 -18.47
CA ALA A 63 -15.44 -10.23 -18.18
C ALA A 63 -15.57 -9.27 -16.98
N LEU A 64 -16.64 -8.48 -17.00
CA LEU A 64 -17.06 -7.58 -15.94
C LEU A 64 -18.49 -7.85 -15.51
N GLY A 65 -18.78 -7.77 -14.22
CA GLY A 65 -20.14 -7.92 -13.71
C GLY A 65 -20.22 -7.81 -12.19
N LEU A 66 -21.43 -7.60 -11.69
CA LEU A 66 -21.77 -7.60 -10.26
C LEU A 66 -22.78 -8.71 -9.97
N GLU A 67 -22.48 -9.56 -9.01
CA GLU A 67 -23.39 -10.57 -8.49
C GLU A 67 -24.27 -9.93 -7.40
N ILE A 68 -25.51 -9.61 -7.78
CA ILE A 68 -26.49 -9.04 -6.86
C ILE A 68 -27.32 -10.19 -6.29
N GLN A 69 -27.44 -10.22 -4.95
CA GLN A 69 -28.16 -11.27 -4.24
C GLN A 69 -29.58 -11.47 -4.79
N ASN A 70 -29.93 -12.71 -5.15
CA ASN A 70 -31.23 -13.10 -5.69
C ASN A 70 -31.64 -12.43 -7.02
N GLN A 71 -30.66 -11.94 -7.79
CA GLN A 71 -30.90 -11.32 -9.11
C GLN A 71 -29.92 -11.87 -10.15
N PRO A 72 -30.24 -11.75 -11.47
CA PRO A 72 -29.28 -12.02 -12.52
C PRO A 72 -28.01 -11.17 -12.37
N VAL A 73 -26.86 -11.72 -12.78
CA VAL A 73 -25.57 -10.99 -12.76
C VAL A 73 -25.67 -9.75 -13.64
N LEU A 74 -25.45 -8.58 -13.05
CA LEU A 74 -25.38 -7.31 -13.77
C LEU A 74 -24.09 -7.29 -14.62
N GLY A 75 -24.19 -7.11 -15.93
CA GLY A 75 -23.09 -7.24 -16.89
C GLY A 75 -23.29 -8.37 -17.89
N THR A 76 -24.35 -9.18 -17.71
CA THR A 76 -24.86 -10.15 -18.70
C THR A 76 -26.11 -9.62 -19.38
N ASP A 77 -26.37 -10.07 -20.63
CA ASP A 77 -27.47 -9.59 -21.46
C ASP A 77 -27.52 -8.05 -21.57
N VAL A 78 -26.38 -7.42 -21.78
CA VAL A 78 -26.23 -5.95 -21.84
C VAL A 78 -25.85 -5.44 -23.22
N GLU A 79 -26.19 -4.19 -23.47
CA GLU A 79 -25.68 -3.40 -24.59
C GLU A 79 -25.02 -2.11 -24.07
N ILE A 80 -24.06 -1.58 -24.83
CA ILE A 80 -23.54 -0.24 -24.61
C ILE A 80 -24.55 0.75 -25.19
N ALA A 81 -25.20 1.49 -24.30
CA ALA A 81 -26.25 2.44 -24.67
C ALA A 81 -25.68 3.81 -25.09
N ALA A 82 -24.61 4.24 -24.38
CA ALA A 82 -23.90 5.48 -24.69
C ALA A 82 -22.46 5.42 -24.16
N SER A 83 -21.62 6.35 -24.58
CA SER A 83 -20.29 6.54 -24.04
C SER A 83 -19.90 8.01 -24.03
N GLY A 84 -19.11 8.41 -23.03
CA GLY A 84 -18.50 9.73 -22.90
C GLY A 84 -17.00 9.64 -22.75
N SER A 85 -16.29 10.71 -23.07
CA SER A 85 -14.84 10.83 -22.85
C SER A 85 -14.49 12.17 -22.26
N GLY A 86 -13.38 12.24 -21.52
CA GLY A 86 -12.88 13.46 -20.91
C GLY A 86 -11.40 13.36 -20.55
N LYS A 87 -10.92 14.37 -19.83
CA LYS A 87 -9.54 14.47 -19.35
C LYS A 87 -9.53 15.06 -17.95
N ILE A 88 -8.58 14.62 -17.14
CA ILE A 88 -8.21 15.24 -15.87
C ILE A 88 -6.76 15.67 -16.01
N ASP A 89 -6.44 16.88 -15.61
CA ASP A 89 -5.05 17.38 -15.48
C ASP A 89 -5.00 18.42 -14.38
N GLU A 90 -4.66 17.98 -13.19
CA GLU A 90 -4.57 18.81 -11.99
C GLU A 90 -3.29 18.48 -11.22
N THR A 91 -2.82 19.41 -10.40
CA THR A 91 -1.73 19.17 -9.45
C THR A 91 -2.22 19.51 -8.06
N TYR A 92 -1.90 18.64 -7.11
CA TYR A 92 -2.24 18.83 -5.70
C TYR A 92 -1.05 18.55 -4.79
N THR A 93 -1.14 19.01 -3.55
CA THR A 93 -0.11 18.84 -2.53
C THR A 93 -0.55 17.79 -1.52
N LEU A 94 0.35 16.86 -1.19
CA LEU A 94 0.20 15.96 -0.05
C LEU A 94 1.05 16.48 1.11
N PRO A 95 0.54 16.52 2.35
CA PRO A 95 1.32 16.94 3.51
C PRO A 95 2.36 15.89 3.94
N ALA A 96 2.16 14.62 3.54
CA ALA A 96 3.00 13.49 3.88
C ALA A 96 3.06 12.46 2.74
N GLY A 97 4.14 11.66 2.67
CA GLY A 97 4.30 10.55 1.73
C GLY A 97 5.55 10.66 0.84
N LYS A 98 5.56 9.89 -0.25
CA LYS A 98 6.71 9.77 -1.16
C LYS A 98 6.92 10.94 -2.13
N SER A 99 5.95 11.86 -2.22
CA SER A 99 6.00 13.04 -3.09
C SER A 99 5.09 14.13 -2.56
N LYS A 100 5.59 15.35 -2.47
CA LYS A 100 4.82 16.51 -1.99
C LYS A 100 3.88 17.06 -3.05
N GLN A 101 4.35 17.17 -4.30
CA GLN A 101 3.55 17.62 -5.43
C GLN A 101 3.17 16.42 -6.29
N VAL A 102 1.88 16.21 -6.50
CA VAL A 102 1.35 15.08 -7.27
C VAL A 102 0.54 15.61 -8.44
N ARG A 103 0.88 15.15 -9.65
CA ARG A 103 0.09 15.43 -10.85
C ARG A 103 -0.91 14.30 -11.07
N ASN A 104 -2.20 14.65 -11.16
CA ASN A 104 -3.27 13.77 -11.57
C ASN A 104 -3.61 14.05 -13.04
N GLN A 105 -3.01 13.27 -13.95
CA GLN A 105 -3.20 13.45 -15.39
C GLN A 105 -3.63 12.14 -16.03
N CYS A 106 -4.86 12.10 -16.54
CA CYS A 106 -5.41 10.92 -17.23
C CYS A 106 -6.45 11.31 -18.28
N ASN A 107 -6.72 10.40 -19.21
CA ASN A 107 -7.92 10.42 -20.01
C ASN A 107 -9.00 9.56 -19.35
N THR A 108 -10.26 9.96 -19.50
CA THR A 108 -11.39 9.28 -18.87
C THR A 108 -12.37 8.77 -19.93
N ALA A 109 -13.07 7.69 -19.58
CA ALA A 109 -14.23 7.22 -20.33
C ALA A 109 -15.37 6.88 -19.37
N THR A 110 -16.59 7.10 -19.85
CA THR A 110 -17.84 6.64 -19.24
C THR A 110 -18.52 5.72 -20.23
N VAL A 111 -18.84 4.51 -19.81
CA VAL A 111 -19.54 3.50 -20.63
C VAL A 111 -20.88 3.24 -19.98
N GLU A 112 -21.95 3.75 -20.59
CA GLU A 112 -23.31 3.56 -20.12
C GLU A 112 -23.88 2.24 -20.66
N LEU A 113 -24.38 1.40 -19.78
CA LEU A 113 -24.87 0.06 -20.08
C LEU A 113 -26.34 -0.08 -19.69
N ARG A 114 -27.06 -0.85 -20.49
CA ARG A 114 -28.44 -1.23 -20.22
C ARG A 114 -28.61 -2.73 -20.46
N GLU A 115 -29.33 -3.42 -19.57
CA GLU A 115 -29.75 -4.79 -19.80
C GLU A 115 -30.81 -4.84 -20.93
N THR A 116 -30.67 -5.82 -21.81
CA THR A 116 -31.62 -6.06 -22.95
C THR A 116 -32.78 -6.95 -22.57
N LYS A 117 -32.72 -7.57 -21.38
CA LYS A 117 -33.75 -8.42 -20.77
C LYS A 117 -34.19 -7.83 -19.44
N GLU A 118 -35.37 -8.23 -18.97
CA GLU A 118 -35.81 -7.89 -17.61
C GLU A 118 -34.80 -8.33 -16.55
N PRO A 119 -34.56 -7.47 -15.54
CA PRO A 119 -35.32 -6.26 -15.18
C PRO A 119 -34.85 -4.95 -15.86
N GLN A 120 -34.04 -4.99 -16.91
CA GLN A 120 -33.60 -3.84 -17.73
C GLN A 120 -32.83 -2.77 -16.94
N ARG A 121 -32.02 -3.19 -15.99
CA ARG A 121 -31.22 -2.29 -15.14
C ARG A 121 -30.19 -1.53 -15.96
N ARG A 122 -29.89 -0.31 -15.51
CA ARG A 122 -28.84 0.54 -16.06
C ARG A 122 -27.69 0.65 -15.07
N PHE A 123 -26.49 0.70 -15.59
CA PHE A 123 -25.28 0.99 -14.82
C PHE A 123 -24.21 1.58 -15.72
N THR A 124 -23.16 2.09 -15.12
CA THR A 124 -22.05 2.73 -15.82
C THR A 124 -20.74 2.05 -15.40
N VAL A 125 -19.82 1.91 -16.35
CA VAL A 125 -18.41 1.71 -16.04
C VAL A 125 -17.67 3.01 -16.30
N GLU A 126 -17.04 3.55 -15.25
CA GLU A 126 -16.12 4.68 -15.36
C GLU A 126 -14.69 4.16 -15.48
N ALA A 127 -13.90 4.76 -16.36
CA ALA A 127 -12.48 4.42 -16.54
C ALA A 127 -11.60 5.66 -16.52
N ARG A 128 -10.38 5.50 -15.97
CA ARG A 128 -9.29 6.48 -15.99
C ARG A 128 -8.02 5.80 -16.46
N VAL A 129 -7.38 6.34 -17.50
CA VAL A 129 -6.15 5.76 -18.04
C VAL A 129 -5.04 6.78 -17.97
N TYR A 130 -4.02 6.43 -17.17
CA TYR A 130 -2.82 7.20 -16.86
C TYR A 130 -1.63 6.70 -17.69
N ASN A 131 -0.50 7.41 -17.69
CA ASN A 131 0.72 6.94 -18.35
C ASN A 131 1.40 5.76 -17.61
N ASP A 132 1.02 5.51 -16.37
CA ASP A 132 1.55 4.48 -15.47
C ASP A 132 0.51 3.43 -15.07
N GLY A 133 -0.69 3.44 -15.72
CA GLY A 133 -1.72 2.46 -15.43
C GLY A 133 -3.11 2.83 -15.91
N ALA A 134 -4.06 1.97 -15.59
CA ALA A 134 -5.47 2.16 -15.88
C ALA A 134 -6.32 1.74 -14.66
N ALA A 135 -7.48 2.35 -14.52
CA ALA A 135 -8.45 1.97 -13.50
C ALA A 135 -9.87 2.06 -14.04
N PHE A 136 -10.74 1.23 -13.48
CA PHE A 136 -12.18 1.29 -13.74
C PHE A 136 -12.97 1.01 -12.47
N ARG A 137 -14.24 1.44 -12.46
CA ARG A 137 -15.19 1.13 -11.40
C ARG A 137 -16.62 1.02 -11.97
N TYR A 138 -17.46 0.32 -11.23
CA TYR A 138 -18.89 0.28 -11.49
C TYR A 138 -19.58 1.45 -10.79
N VAL A 139 -20.62 1.99 -11.42
CA VAL A 139 -21.53 2.95 -10.80
C VAL A 139 -22.95 2.53 -11.13
N VAL A 140 -23.72 2.16 -10.12
CA VAL A 140 -25.14 1.81 -10.28
C VAL A 140 -25.97 3.02 -9.85
N PRO A 141 -26.67 3.69 -10.80
CA PRO A 141 -27.49 4.85 -10.48
C PRO A 141 -28.75 4.46 -9.72
N GLN A 142 -29.34 5.41 -9.03
CA GLN A 142 -30.68 5.24 -8.50
C GLN A 142 -31.67 5.04 -9.65
N GLN A 143 -32.51 4.03 -9.56
CA GLN A 143 -33.52 3.70 -10.56
C GLN A 143 -34.65 2.91 -9.92
N ASP A 144 -35.81 2.85 -10.62
CA ASP A 144 -36.98 2.16 -10.11
C ASP A 144 -36.69 0.69 -9.80
N GLY A 145 -37.11 0.22 -8.64
CA GLY A 145 -36.85 -1.14 -8.17
C GLY A 145 -35.44 -1.45 -7.71
N LEU A 146 -34.52 -0.46 -7.66
CA LEU A 146 -33.11 -0.66 -7.28
C LEU A 146 -32.60 0.49 -6.39
N ASN A 147 -33.21 0.64 -5.20
CA ASN A 147 -32.82 1.66 -4.22
C ASN A 147 -31.68 1.20 -3.29
N GLU A 148 -31.51 -0.11 -3.18
CA GLU A 148 -30.47 -0.77 -2.38
C GLU A 148 -29.85 -1.92 -3.20
N LEU A 149 -28.54 -2.07 -3.09
CA LEU A 149 -27.76 -3.17 -3.66
C LEU A 149 -27.22 -4.04 -2.54
N ARG A 150 -27.51 -5.34 -2.62
CA ARG A 150 -26.86 -6.37 -1.83
C ARG A 150 -25.95 -7.17 -2.78
N ILE A 151 -24.68 -6.81 -2.83
CA ILE A 151 -23.68 -7.42 -3.72
C ILE A 151 -23.08 -8.62 -2.98
N ALA A 152 -23.21 -9.81 -3.58
CA ALA A 152 -22.60 -11.03 -3.09
C ALA A 152 -21.12 -11.11 -3.49
N ASN A 153 -20.79 -10.73 -4.73
CA ASN A 153 -19.43 -10.73 -5.27
C ASN A 153 -19.31 -9.88 -6.54
N GLU A 154 -18.08 -9.66 -7.02
CA GLU A 154 -17.82 -9.13 -8.36
C GLU A 154 -17.38 -10.25 -9.31
N HIS A 155 -17.92 -10.26 -10.53
CA HIS A 155 -17.45 -11.10 -11.62
C HIS A 155 -16.40 -10.34 -12.47
N THR A 156 -15.51 -9.63 -11.81
CA THR A 156 -14.39 -8.91 -12.43
C THR A 156 -13.25 -9.89 -12.67
N GLN A 157 -12.91 -10.12 -13.94
CA GLN A 157 -11.85 -11.03 -14.36
C GLN A 157 -10.60 -10.27 -14.79
N PHE A 158 -9.46 -10.94 -14.70
CA PHE A 158 -8.16 -10.51 -15.17
C PHE A 158 -7.54 -11.66 -15.95
N VAL A 159 -7.76 -11.70 -17.27
CA VAL A 159 -7.25 -12.75 -18.16
C VAL A 159 -5.93 -12.27 -18.76
N PHE A 160 -4.82 -12.80 -18.27
CA PHE A 160 -3.49 -12.41 -18.70
C PHE A 160 -3.23 -12.88 -20.15
N ALA A 161 -2.58 -12.04 -20.95
CA ALA A 161 -2.26 -12.37 -22.35
C ALA A 161 -1.22 -13.50 -22.47
N LYS A 162 -0.43 -13.72 -21.40
CA LYS A 162 0.57 -14.78 -21.28
C LYS A 162 0.60 -15.30 -19.84
N ASP A 163 1.13 -16.50 -19.64
CA ASP A 163 1.52 -16.93 -18.30
C ASP A 163 2.65 -16.02 -17.81
N ALA A 164 2.48 -15.44 -16.63
CA ALA A 164 3.34 -14.44 -16.04
C ALA A 164 4.04 -15.00 -14.81
N THR A 165 5.20 -14.47 -14.46
CA THR A 165 5.72 -14.65 -13.10
C THR A 165 4.89 -13.79 -12.16
N ALA A 166 4.27 -14.40 -11.15
CA ALA A 166 3.46 -13.75 -10.14
C ALA A 166 4.16 -13.75 -8.78
N TYR A 167 3.91 -12.69 -8.01
CA TYR A 167 4.44 -12.51 -6.65
C TYR A 167 3.28 -12.38 -5.65
N PRO A 168 2.50 -13.46 -5.42
CA PRO A 168 1.33 -13.41 -4.56
C PRO A 168 1.70 -13.44 -3.08
N LEU A 169 0.95 -12.67 -2.28
CA LEU A 169 0.73 -12.92 -0.86
C LEU A 169 -0.51 -13.80 -0.73
N ILE A 170 -0.36 -15.02 -0.24
CA ILE A 170 -1.47 -15.96 -0.06
C ILE A 170 -1.95 -15.91 1.37
N LEU A 171 -3.22 -15.63 1.55
CA LEU A 171 -3.86 -15.54 2.85
C LEU A 171 -4.75 -16.75 3.12
N ARG A 172 -4.88 -17.11 4.39
CA ARG A 172 -5.67 -18.29 4.80
C ARG A 172 -7.18 -18.05 4.72
N ASN A 173 -7.60 -16.81 4.94
CA ASN A 173 -9.00 -16.38 4.95
C ASN A 173 -9.08 -14.84 4.93
N PHE A 174 -10.29 -14.28 5.00
CA PHE A 174 -10.56 -12.83 5.03
C PHE A 174 -10.34 -12.15 6.40
N ARG A 175 -9.93 -12.90 7.42
CA ARG A 175 -9.59 -12.35 8.76
C ARG A 175 -8.10 -12.52 8.98
N THR A 176 -7.35 -11.48 8.71
CA THR A 176 -5.89 -11.53 8.66
C THR A 176 -5.29 -10.14 8.74
N SER A 177 -4.09 -10.06 9.31
CA SER A 177 -3.25 -8.87 9.40
C SER A 177 -2.37 -8.65 8.17
N TRP A 178 -2.49 -9.47 7.11
CA TRP A 178 -1.59 -9.44 5.92
C TRP A 178 -0.13 -9.80 6.21
N GLU A 179 0.16 -10.46 7.30
CA GLU A 179 1.51 -10.76 7.80
C GLU A 179 2.00 -12.14 7.33
N ASP A 180 2.39 -12.24 6.06
CA ASP A 180 3.01 -13.46 5.53
C ASP A 180 4.08 -13.13 4.48
N ASN A 181 4.80 -14.16 3.99
CA ASN A 181 5.80 -14.02 2.94
C ASN A 181 5.15 -14.06 1.54
N TYR A 182 5.64 -13.21 0.65
CA TYR A 182 5.32 -13.31 -0.77
C TYR A 182 6.02 -14.51 -1.40
N ARG A 183 5.32 -15.19 -2.32
CA ARG A 183 5.88 -16.29 -3.11
C ARG A 183 6.29 -15.78 -4.50
N THR A 184 7.14 -16.55 -5.19
CA THR A 184 7.45 -16.36 -6.61
C THR A 184 7.04 -17.61 -7.35
N VAL A 185 6.00 -17.52 -8.17
CA VAL A 185 5.41 -18.66 -8.90
C VAL A 185 4.97 -18.23 -10.30
N PRO A 186 4.84 -19.14 -11.29
CA PRO A 186 4.07 -18.81 -12.48
C PRO A 186 2.61 -18.54 -12.08
N LEU A 187 1.92 -17.69 -12.84
CA LEU A 187 0.51 -17.37 -12.55
C LEU A 187 -0.34 -18.64 -12.51
N SER A 188 -0.08 -19.57 -13.43
CA SER A 188 -0.68 -20.92 -13.49
C SER A 188 -0.37 -21.81 -12.28
N GLY A 189 0.58 -21.44 -11.44
CA GLY A 189 0.95 -22.13 -10.20
C GLY A 189 0.23 -21.62 -8.96
N ILE A 190 -0.67 -20.65 -9.09
CA ILE A 190 -1.59 -20.23 -8.02
C ILE A 190 -2.75 -21.24 -8.01
N HIS A 191 -3.02 -21.86 -6.85
CA HIS A 191 -4.10 -22.85 -6.75
C HIS A 191 -5.48 -22.18 -6.64
N PRO A 192 -6.55 -22.80 -7.16
CA PRO A 192 -7.90 -22.21 -7.16
C PRO A 192 -8.47 -21.90 -5.78
N GLU A 193 -8.07 -22.65 -4.76
CA GLU A 193 -8.48 -22.45 -3.38
C GLU A 193 -7.70 -21.34 -2.65
N GLU A 194 -6.62 -20.85 -3.25
CA GLU A 194 -5.78 -19.81 -2.64
C GLU A 194 -6.42 -18.44 -2.76
N LEU A 195 -6.41 -17.71 -1.64
CA LEU A 195 -6.85 -16.33 -1.56
C LEU A 195 -5.65 -15.40 -1.74
N VAL A 196 -5.57 -14.73 -2.88
CA VAL A 196 -4.48 -13.82 -3.22
C VAL A 196 -4.80 -12.41 -2.75
N ALA A 197 -3.96 -11.88 -1.87
CA ALA A 197 -4.05 -10.49 -1.43
C ALA A 197 -3.57 -9.49 -2.49
N LEU A 198 -3.98 -8.24 -2.34
CA LEU A 198 -3.53 -7.13 -3.16
C LEU A 198 -2.49 -6.27 -2.38
N PRO A 199 -1.55 -5.60 -3.08
CA PRO A 199 -1.29 -5.65 -4.53
C PRO A 199 -0.71 -6.98 -4.99
N LEU A 200 -1.16 -7.47 -6.13
CA LEU A 200 -0.52 -8.59 -6.81
C LEU A 200 0.40 -8.06 -7.91
N LEU A 201 1.70 -8.15 -7.72
CA LEU A 201 2.68 -7.88 -8.79
C LEU A 201 2.81 -9.10 -9.71
N THR A 202 2.89 -8.85 -11.02
CA THR A 202 3.21 -9.84 -12.05
C THR A 202 4.20 -9.29 -13.06
N GLN A 203 5.02 -10.16 -13.63
CA GLN A 203 5.91 -9.85 -14.75
C GLN A 203 5.49 -10.64 -15.98
N LEU A 204 4.98 -9.96 -17.00
CA LEU A 204 4.65 -10.55 -18.30
C LEU A 204 5.89 -10.51 -19.19
N PRO A 205 6.47 -11.67 -19.57
CA PRO A 205 7.73 -11.71 -20.30
C PRO A 205 7.67 -10.93 -21.63
N GLY A 206 8.56 -9.93 -21.78
CA GLY A 206 8.69 -9.10 -22.99
C GLY A 206 7.50 -8.17 -23.26
N VAL A 207 6.63 -7.94 -22.26
CA VAL A 207 5.48 -7.04 -22.35
C VAL A 207 5.56 -5.94 -21.29
N ALA A 208 5.36 -6.27 -20.02
CA ALA A 208 5.29 -5.29 -18.94
C ALA A 208 5.40 -5.94 -17.55
N PHE A 209 5.63 -5.13 -16.52
CA PHE A 209 5.22 -5.40 -15.17
C PHE A 209 3.78 -4.88 -14.99
N LEU A 210 2.93 -5.69 -14.37
CA LEU A 210 1.55 -5.36 -14.04
C LEU A 210 1.34 -5.59 -12.56
N ALA A 211 0.86 -4.57 -11.83
CA ALA A 211 0.34 -4.77 -10.48
C ALA A 211 -1.17 -4.53 -10.45
N ILE A 212 -1.91 -5.50 -9.93
CA ILE A 212 -3.34 -5.39 -9.69
C ILE A 212 -3.55 -4.93 -8.25
N THR A 213 -4.30 -3.85 -8.05
CA THR A 213 -4.70 -3.36 -6.73
C THR A 213 -6.07 -2.68 -6.80
N GLU A 214 -6.46 -1.99 -5.75
CA GLU A 214 -7.69 -1.20 -5.68
C GLU A 214 -7.44 0.13 -4.99
N ALA A 215 -8.33 1.10 -5.20
CA ALA A 215 -8.25 2.41 -4.60
C ALA A 215 -9.62 2.96 -4.22
N ASN A 216 -9.65 3.82 -3.19
CA ASN A 216 -10.86 4.45 -2.69
C ASN A 216 -11.93 3.42 -2.29
N ILE A 217 -11.57 2.56 -1.31
CA ILE A 217 -12.54 1.65 -0.69
C ILE A 217 -13.34 2.49 0.31
N ASP A 218 -14.58 2.79 -0.05
CA ASP A 218 -15.48 3.62 0.76
C ASP A 218 -16.87 2.98 0.75
N ASN A 219 -17.41 2.67 1.92
CA ASN A 219 -18.68 1.96 2.10
C ASN A 219 -18.77 0.68 1.22
N TYR A 220 -17.67 -0.05 1.16
CA TYR A 220 -17.48 -1.25 0.34
C TYR A 220 -16.49 -2.19 1.02
N SER A 221 -16.40 -3.46 0.58
CA SER A 221 -15.43 -4.42 1.12
C SER A 221 -14.18 -4.53 0.25
N GLY A 222 -13.08 -4.99 0.85
CA GLY A 222 -11.82 -5.25 0.16
C GLY A 222 -11.92 -6.36 -0.89
N MET A 223 -11.14 -6.22 -1.97
CA MET A 223 -11.01 -7.20 -3.04
C MET A 223 -9.77 -8.06 -2.87
N TYR A 224 -9.96 -9.35 -3.09
CA TYR A 224 -8.93 -10.39 -3.25
C TYR A 224 -9.04 -10.99 -4.64
N LEU A 225 -8.10 -11.86 -5.01
CA LEU A 225 -8.15 -12.59 -6.26
C LEU A 225 -8.12 -14.10 -5.99
N THR A 226 -8.80 -14.85 -6.84
CA THR A 226 -8.76 -16.31 -6.88
C THR A 226 -8.48 -16.78 -8.30
N HIS A 227 -7.79 -17.90 -8.44
CA HIS A 227 -7.48 -18.49 -9.73
C HIS A 227 -8.69 -19.25 -10.32
N ASP A 228 -8.88 -19.23 -11.64
CA ASP A 228 -9.93 -19.99 -12.33
C ASP A 228 -9.36 -21.32 -12.83
N GLU A 229 -9.88 -22.45 -12.35
CA GLU A 229 -9.44 -23.80 -12.75
C GLU A 229 -9.53 -24.05 -14.26
N ARG A 230 -10.46 -23.39 -14.93
CA ARG A 230 -10.73 -23.60 -16.37
C ARG A 230 -9.80 -22.78 -17.26
N ASN A 231 -9.12 -21.80 -16.71
CA ASN A 231 -8.22 -20.92 -17.46
C ASN A 231 -6.98 -20.55 -16.61
N ALA A 232 -5.88 -21.23 -16.84
CA ALA A 232 -4.61 -21.05 -16.11
C ALA A 232 -4.05 -19.62 -16.15
N ARG A 233 -4.57 -18.74 -17.00
CA ARG A 233 -4.16 -17.32 -17.11
C ARG A 233 -5.19 -16.36 -16.55
N GLN A 234 -6.21 -16.85 -15.83
CA GLN A 234 -7.28 -16.02 -15.32
C GLN A 234 -7.28 -15.96 -13.80
N LEU A 235 -7.31 -14.74 -13.28
CA LEU A 235 -7.70 -14.45 -11.91
C LEU A 235 -9.07 -13.77 -11.92
N SER A 236 -9.83 -13.96 -10.85
CA SER A 236 -11.15 -13.37 -10.67
C SER A 236 -11.26 -12.69 -9.32
N ALA A 237 -11.97 -11.58 -9.25
CA ALA A 237 -12.22 -10.88 -8.00
C ALA A 237 -13.00 -11.75 -7.00
N ARG A 238 -12.65 -11.62 -5.74
CA ARG A 238 -13.35 -12.16 -4.59
C ARG A 238 -13.44 -11.07 -3.53
N LEU A 239 -14.66 -10.69 -3.16
CA LEU A 239 -14.87 -9.67 -2.13
C LEU A 239 -14.83 -10.29 -0.73
N ALA A 240 -14.32 -9.54 0.25
CA ALA A 240 -14.45 -9.92 1.65
C ALA A 240 -15.93 -9.95 2.06
N PRO A 241 -16.45 -11.09 2.55
CA PRO A 241 -17.86 -11.20 2.90
C PRO A 241 -18.17 -10.41 4.18
N HIS A 242 -19.42 -9.99 4.31
CA HIS A 242 -19.90 -9.36 5.55
C HIS A 242 -19.75 -10.33 6.72
N ILE A 243 -19.37 -9.81 7.88
CA ILE A 243 -19.04 -10.65 9.05
C ILE A 243 -20.23 -11.47 9.57
N ASP A 244 -21.44 -10.92 9.47
CA ASP A 244 -22.67 -11.53 9.99
C ASP A 244 -23.48 -12.24 8.89
N ASP A 245 -23.15 -12.03 7.61
CA ASP A 245 -23.86 -12.63 6.47
C ASP A 245 -22.88 -12.92 5.32
N ALA A 246 -22.30 -14.10 5.30
CA ALA A 246 -21.34 -14.51 4.28
C ALA A 246 -21.92 -14.59 2.85
N SER A 247 -23.23 -14.46 2.68
CA SER A 247 -23.88 -14.41 1.36
C SER A 247 -23.86 -13.02 0.73
N VAL A 248 -23.41 -11.99 1.47
CA VAL A 248 -23.31 -10.61 1.03
C VAL A 248 -21.95 -10.06 1.38
N ALA A 249 -21.29 -9.41 0.45
CA ALA A 249 -20.05 -8.68 0.71
C ALA A 249 -20.32 -7.17 0.93
N VAL A 250 -21.32 -6.61 0.24
CA VAL A 250 -21.61 -5.17 0.29
C VAL A 250 -23.11 -4.93 0.29
N ALA A 251 -23.59 -4.06 1.19
CA ALA A 251 -24.97 -3.57 1.24
C ALA A 251 -24.97 -2.04 1.19
N VAL A 252 -25.40 -1.46 0.06
CA VAL A 252 -25.32 -0.01 -0.20
C VAL A 252 -26.60 0.53 -0.83
N LYS A 253 -26.91 1.79 -0.53
CA LYS A 253 -27.97 2.53 -1.23
C LYS A 253 -27.44 3.08 -2.56
N THR A 254 -28.31 3.13 -3.56
CA THR A 254 -27.97 3.77 -4.84
C THR A 254 -28.12 5.30 -4.77
N PRO A 255 -27.30 6.10 -5.47
CA PRO A 255 -26.24 5.67 -6.40
C PRO A 255 -25.04 5.05 -5.67
N ALA A 256 -24.53 3.92 -6.18
CA ALA A 256 -23.48 3.14 -5.56
C ALA A 256 -22.27 3.01 -6.50
N PRO A 257 -21.17 3.74 -6.26
CA PRO A 257 -19.89 3.48 -6.90
C PRO A 257 -19.17 2.34 -6.18
N SER A 258 -18.54 1.42 -6.95
CA SER A 258 -17.54 0.51 -6.38
C SER A 258 -16.20 1.22 -6.16
N PRO A 259 -15.26 0.64 -5.41
CA PRO A 259 -13.86 1.05 -5.45
C PRO A 259 -13.29 0.95 -6.87
N TRP A 260 -12.20 1.67 -7.13
CA TRP A 260 -11.47 1.54 -8.37
C TRP A 260 -10.69 0.22 -8.41
N ARG A 261 -10.82 -0.53 -9.49
CA ARG A 261 -9.97 -1.67 -9.82
C ARG A 261 -8.80 -1.14 -10.61
N VAL A 262 -7.59 -1.28 -10.07
CA VAL A 262 -6.38 -0.58 -10.52
C VAL A 262 -5.41 -1.55 -11.17
N LEU A 263 -4.92 -1.19 -12.34
CA LEU A 263 -3.89 -1.87 -13.12
C LEU A 263 -2.70 -0.92 -13.26
N MET A 264 -1.68 -1.07 -12.42
CA MET A 264 -0.42 -0.32 -12.57
C MET A 264 0.43 -1.02 -13.62
N ILE A 265 0.91 -0.30 -14.65
CA ILE A 265 1.57 -0.90 -15.81
C ILE A 265 2.84 -0.13 -16.14
N ALA A 266 3.97 -0.83 -16.25
CA ALA A 266 5.26 -0.23 -16.62
C ALA A 266 6.18 -1.23 -17.32
N ASP A 267 7.21 -0.71 -18.01
CA ASP A 267 8.29 -1.51 -18.61
C ASP A 267 9.40 -1.90 -17.63
N ALA A 268 9.44 -1.23 -16.45
CA ALA A 268 10.40 -1.51 -15.39
C ALA A 268 9.69 -1.50 -14.01
N PRO A 269 10.07 -2.39 -13.06
CA PRO A 269 9.37 -2.52 -11.79
C PRO A 269 9.47 -1.26 -10.91
N GLY A 270 10.59 -0.52 -11.00
CA GLY A 270 10.78 0.72 -10.23
C GLY A 270 9.77 1.82 -10.58
N ARG A 271 9.25 1.84 -11.83
CA ARG A 271 8.22 2.80 -12.24
C ARG A 271 6.89 2.60 -11.51
N LEU A 272 6.58 1.37 -11.11
CA LEU A 272 5.38 1.09 -10.33
C LEU A 272 5.49 1.70 -8.92
N ILE A 273 6.69 1.71 -8.33
CA ILE A 273 6.95 2.30 -7.00
C ILE A 273 6.78 3.83 -7.05
N GLU A 274 7.19 4.46 -8.15
CA GLU A 274 7.06 5.91 -8.36
C GLU A 274 5.60 6.35 -8.60
N SER A 275 4.70 5.44 -9.02
CA SER A 275 3.32 5.72 -9.38
C SER A 275 2.51 6.36 -8.24
N GLN A 276 1.67 7.32 -8.61
CA GLN A 276 0.71 7.98 -7.72
C GLN A 276 -0.75 7.61 -8.03
N ILE A 277 -0.97 6.58 -8.86
CA ILE A 277 -2.31 6.25 -9.36
C ILE A 277 -3.30 5.97 -8.24
N VAL A 278 -2.87 5.28 -7.16
CA VAL A 278 -3.74 4.97 -6.01
C VAL A 278 -4.21 6.26 -5.34
N ASN A 279 -3.30 7.24 -5.11
CA ASN A 279 -3.68 8.53 -4.57
C ASN A 279 -4.58 9.32 -5.53
N ASN A 280 -4.25 9.34 -6.83
CA ASN A 280 -5.01 10.07 -7.86
C ASN A 280 -6.46 9.62 -8.00
N LEU A 281 -6.78 8.40 -7.60
CA LEU A 281 -8.12 7.81 -7.67
C LEU A 281 -8.98 8.10 -6.42
N ASN A 282 -8.40 8.67 -5.37
CA ASN A 282 -9.11 9.07 -4.16
C ASN A 282 -9.63 10.51 -4.23
N PRO A 283 -10.69 10.85 -3.49
CA PRO A 283 -11.17 12.23 -3.37
C PRO A 283 -10.10 13.17 -2.79
N PRO A 284 -10.21 14.48 -3.03
CA PRO A 284 -9.39 15.49 -2.35
C PRO A 284 -9.53 15.43 -0.83
N ALA A 285 -8.59 16.08 -0.12
CA ALA A 285 -8.61 16.17 1.33
C ALA A 285 -9.96 16.70 1.85
N ALA A 286 -10.51 16.03 2.86
CA ALA A 286 -11.80 16.34 3.45
C ALA A 286 -11.78 17.61 4.32
N PHE A 287 -10.59 18.11 4.66
CA PHE A 287 -10.37 19.35 5.42
C PHE A 287 -9.20 20.16 4.84
N ALA A 288 -9.23 21.48 5.05
CA ALA A 288 -8.30 22.40 4.42
C ALA A 288 -6.99 22.60 5.20
N ASP A 289 -7.07 22.69 6.53
CA ASP A 289 -5.88 22.92 7.36
C ASP A 289 -5.17 21.61 7.68
N THR A 290 -4.08 21.36 6.98
CA THR A 290 -3.19 20.20 7.21
C THR A 290 -1.90 20.58 7.94
N SER A 291 -1.77 21.83 8.42
CA SER A 291 -0.53 22.36 9.01
C SER A 291 -0.12 21.67 10.32
N TRP A 292 -1.07 21.07 11.01
CA TRP A 292 -0.85 20.31 12.24
C TRP A 292 -0.34 18.88 12.00
N ILE A 293 -0.45 18.37 10.79
CA ILE A 293 0.07 17.05 10.42
C ILE A 293 1.59 17.14 10.29
N LYS A 294 2.30 16.40 11.14
CA LYS A 294 3.77 16.43 11.22
C LYS A 294 4.32 15.01 11.08
N PRO A 295 4.77 14.61 9.89
CA PRO A 295 5.51 13.35 9.73
C PRO A 295 6.74 13.31 10.62
N GLY A 296 7.10 12.13 11.11
CA GLY A 296 8.26 11.99 11.98
C GLY A 296 8.57 10.55 12.38
N LYS A 297 9.68 10.41 13.12
CA LYS A 297 10.12 9.14 13.68
C LYS A 297 9.83 9.07 15.17
N ALA A 298 9.58 7.85 15.65
CA ALA A 298 9.32 7.56 17.05
C ALA A 298 10.29 6.50 17.61
N SER A 299 10.81 6.70 18.81
CA SER A 299 11.29 5.57 19.61
C SER A 299 10.09 4.73 20.09
N TRP A 300 10.30 3.45 20.38
CA TRP A 300 9.21 2.51 20.63
C TRP A 300 9.57 1.51 21.73
N ASP A 301 8.74 1.43 22.77
CA ASP A 301 9.04 0.69 24.02
C ASP A 301 8.54 -0.76 24.03
N TRP A 302 8.09 -1.30 22.90
CA TRP A 302 7.50 -2.64 22.86
C TRP A 302 8.42 -3.71 22.26
N TRP A 303 9.17 -3.37 21.19
CA TRP A 303 9.86 -4.39 20.38
C TRP A 303 10.94 -5.15 21.17
N SER A 304 11.79 -4.47 21.94
CA SER A 304 12.86 -5.09 22.73
C SER A 304 12.36 -5.78 24.00
N GLY A 305 11.04 -5.71 24.29
CA GLY A 305 10.46 -6.14 25.55
C GLY A 305 10.78 -5.15 26.68
N PRO A 306 10.54 -5.51 27.95
CA PRO A 306 10.85 -4.66 29.11
C PRO A 306 12.36 -4.71 29.39
N TYR A 307 13.19 -4.33 28.42
CA TYR A 307 14.64 -4.42 28.46
C TYR A 307 15.29 -3.07 28.15
N ASP A 308 16.12 -2.59 29.05
CA ASP A 308 17.03 -1.45 28.88
C ASP A 308 18.34 -1.77 29.60
N GLU A 309 19.49 -1.40 29.04
CA GLU A 309 20.80 -1.64 29.62
C GLU A 309 21.28 -0.46 30.47
N ASN A 310 22.02 -0.77 31.52
CA ASN A 310 22.73 0.23 32.32
C ASN A 310 21.84 1.35 32.91
N VAL A 311 20.56 1.07 33.13
CA VAL A 311 19.63 1.99 33.79
C VAL A 311 19.56 1.77 35.30
N SER A 312 19.28 2.83 36.07
CA SER A 312 19.18 2.77 37.55
C SER A 312 17.76 2.44 38.05
N PHE A 313 16.81 2.25 37.16
CA PHE A 313 15.41 1.91 37.45
C PHE A 313 15.08 0.51 36.93
N LYS A 314 13.94 -0.04 37.34
CA LYS A 314 13.42 -1.30 36.79
C LYS A 314 12.66 -1.02 35.49
N PRO A 315 13.14 -1.52 34.32
CA PRO A 315 12.41 -1.35 33.04
C PRO A 315 11.01 -1.96 33.09
N GLY A 316 10.09 -1.34 32.34
CA GLY A 316 8.69 -1.79 32.26
C GLY A 316 7.73 -0.67 31.83
N LYS A 317 6.41 -0.92 31.94
CA LYS A 317 5.38 0.12 31.68
C LYS A 317 5.29 1.05 32.89
N ASN A 318 6.22 1.96 33.00
CA ASN A 318 6.32 2.94 34.07
C ASN A 318 6.90 4.27 33.56
N LEU A 319 6.79 5.29 34.38
CA LEU A 319 7.19 6.65 34.06
C LEU A 319 8.69 6.78 33.75
N GLU A 320 9.55 6.06 34.52
CA GLU A 320 10.99 6.14 34.35
C GLU A 320 11.43 5.60 32.99
N THR A 321 10.94 4.43 32.58
CA THR A 321 11.19 3.86 31.25
C THR A 321 10.68 4.80 30.16
N ALA A 322 9.45 5.31 30.28
CA ALA A 322 8.90 6.23 29.29
C ALA A 322 9.72 7.53 29.15
N LYS A 323 10.20 8.11 30.27
CA LYS A 323 11.10 9.27 30.24
C LYS A 323 12.45 8.95 29.58
N HIS A 324 12.98 7.76 29.78
CA HIS A 324 14.22 7.30 29.15
C HIS A 324 14.09 7.27 27.62
N TYR A 325 13.00 6.71 27.10
CA TYR A 325 12.71 6.73 25.64
C TYR A 325 12.44 8.14 25.09
N VAL A 326 11.80 9.02 25.87
CA VAL A 326 11.64 10.44 25.51
C VAL A 326 13.00 11.15 25.42
N ASP A 327 13.89 10.94 26.37
CA ASP A 327 15.25 11.51 26.36
C ASP A 327 16.05 11.00 25.14
N PHE A 328 15.94 9.71 24.83
CA PHE A 328 16.56 9.14 23.64
C PHE A 328 15.99 9.79 22.35
N SER A 329 14.66 9.91 22.22
CA SER A 329 14.05 10.57 21.06
C SER A 329 14.57 11.99 20.89
N ALA A 330 14.65 12.76 21.97
CA ALA A 330 15.17 14.13 21.94
C ALA A 330 16.65 14.19 21.50
N GLN A 331 17.48 13.29 22.02
CA GLN A 331 18.91 13.20 21.70
C GLN A 331 19.16 12.73 20.26
N ALA A 332 18.37 11.75 19.79
CA ALA A 332 18.45 11.19 18.45
C ALA A 332 17.85 12.12 17.37
N GLY A 333 17.09 13.15 17.76
CA GLY A 333 16.39 14.04 16.83
C GLY A 333 15.09 13.44 16.30
N PHE A 334 14.48 12.48 17.01
CA PHE A 334 13.18 11.93 16.70
C PHE A 334 12.08 12.85 17.24
N GLN A 335 10.95 12.91 16.52
CA GLN A 335 9.86 13.81 16.85
C GLN A 335 8.94 13.23 17.93
N TYR A 336 8.94 11.89 18.07
CA TYR A 336 7.94 11.17 18.85
C TYR A 336 8.54 10.07 19.72
N PHE A 337 7.77 9.70 20.73
CA PHE A 337 7.84 8.44 21.44
C PHE A 337 6.50 7.71 21.28
N MET A 338 6.53 6.45 20.87
CA MET A 338 5.35 5.58 20.79
C MET A 338 5.21 4.82 22.10
N LEU A 339 4.25 5.19 22.92
CA LEU A 339 3.87 4.48 24.14
C LEU A 339 2.88 3.37 23.78
N ASP A 340 3.42 2.17 23.62
CA ASP A 340 2.68 0.99 23.17
C ASP A 340 1.81 0.38 24.28
N ALA A 341 1.15 -0.75 24.02
CA ALA A 341 0.18 -1.42 24.89
C ALA A 341 0.56 -1.49 26.37
N GLY A 342 -0.41 -1.33 27.25
CA GLY A 342 -0.24 -1.44 28.70
C GLY A 342 -0.24 -0.12 29.48
N TRP A 343 -0.34 1.03 28.82
CA TRP A 343 -0.43 2.35 29.46
C TRP A 343 -1.80 2.66 30.05
N ALA A 344 -2.87 2.07 29.48
CA ALA A 344 -4.26 2.33 29.86
C ALA A 344 -4.75 1.36 30.94
N SER A 345 -5.63 1.84 31.81
CA SER A 345 -6.24 1.07 32.90
C SER A 345 -7.12 -0.06 32.37
N ARG A 346 -7.07 -1.24 32.99
CA ARG A 346 -7.91 -2.38 32.65
C ARG A 346 -8.17 -3.30 33.83
N ASN A 347 -9.22 -4.10 33.72
CA ASN A 347 -9.65 -5.06 34.75
C ASN A 347 -9.11 -6.48 34.44
N GLY A 348 -7.77 -6.65 34.47
CA GLY A 348 -7.12 -7.94 34.25
C GLY A 348 -6.95 -8.34 32.78
N GLY A 349 -6.32 -9.49 32.53
CA GLY A 349 -6.02 -10.03 31.20
C GLY A 349 -4.76 -9.44 30.53
N SER A 350 -4.46 -9.86 29.28
CA SER A 350 -3.32 -9.33 28.53
C SER A 350 -3.55 -7.89 28.09
N THR A 351 -2.53 -7.06 28.16
CA THR A 351 -2.56 -5.66 27.71
C THR A 351 -2.76 -5.50 26.21
N LEU A 352 -2.52 -6.56 25.43
CA LEU A 352 -2.77 -6.60 23.99
C LEU A 352 -4.23 -6.89 23.62
N ASN A 353 -5.05 -7.40 24.57
CA ASN A 353 -6.45 -7.69 24.32
C ASN A 353 -7.34 -6.46 24.55
N ALA A 354 -8.54 -6.50 23.97
CA ALA A 354 -9.61 -5.54 24.25
C ALA A 354 -9.99 -5.47 25.74
N GLY A 355 -10.62 -4.37 26.15
CA GLY A 355 -11.19 -4.17 27.49
C GLY A 355 -10.48 -3.16 28.37
N SER A 356 -9.64 -2.30 27.76
CA SER A 356 -9.03 -1.17 28.47
C SER A 356 -9.96 0.04 28.54
N ASP A 357 -9.88 0.80 29.64
CA ASP A 357 -10.41 2.15 29.73
C ASP A 357 -9.34 3.13 29.21
N ILE A 358 -9.42 3.44 27.91
CA ILE A 358 -8.43 4.27 27.23
C ILE A 358 -8.53 5.76 27.58
N THR A 359 -9.43 6.13 28.48
CA THR A 359 -9.51 7.47 29.07
C THR A 359 -8.74 7.58 30.37
N LYS A 360 -8.21 6.46 30.91
CA LYS A 360 -7.53 6.40 32.22
C LYS A 360 -6.17 5.70 32.10
N PRO A 361 -5.07 6.40 32.32
CA PRO A 361 -3.76 5.77 32.41
C PRO A 361 -3.63 4.92 33.68
N ILE A 362 -2.71 3.94 33.67
CA ILE A 362 -2.32 3.25 34.89
C ILE A 362 -1.54 4.22 35.81
N PRO A 363 -1.63 4.05 37.14
CA PRO A 363 -0.95 4.93 38.11
C PRO A 363 0.58 4.98 37.89
N GLU A 364 1.19 3.84 37.57
CA GLU A 364 2.64 3.69 37.37
C GLU A 364 3.17 4.51 36.19
N MET A 365 2.32 4.81 35.21
CA MET A 365 2.67 5.62 34.05
C MET A 365 2.70 7.12 34.35
N ASN A 366 1.85 7.58 35.28
CA ASN A 366 1.67 9.02 35.56
C ASN A 366 1.66 9.87 34.26
N LEU A 367 0.73 9.52 33.34
CA LEU A 367 0.70 10.09 31.99
C LEU A 367 0.74 11.63 31.95
N PRO A 368 0.07 12.38 32.86
CA PRO A 368 0.18 13.85 32.88
C PRO A 368 1.61 14.34 33.07
N GLU A 369 2.38 13.71 33.95
CA GLU A 369 3.79 14.05 34.16
C GLU A 369 4.64 13.68 32.93
N LEU A 370 4.42 12.50 32.34
CA LEU A 370 5.11 12.07 31.11
C LEU A 370 4.88 13.07 29.98
N LEU A 371 3.64 13.48 29.73
CA LEU A 371 3.30 14.43 28.66
C LEU A 371 3.93 15.81 28.88
N ALA A 372 3.92 16.29 30.13
CA ALA A 372 4.62 17.55 30.49
C ALA A 372 6.13 17.44 30.27
N TYR A 373 6.73 16.31 30.68
CA TYR A 373 8.15 16.03 30.47
C TYR A 373 8.51 15.96 28.98
N ALA A 374 7.79 15.18 28.19
CA ALA A 374 8.02 15.03 26.77
C ALA A 374 7.87 16.37 26.02
N LYS A 375 6.88 17.17 26.37
CA LYS A 375 6.70 18.54 25.84
C LYS A 375 7.91 19.42 26.15
N SER A 376 8.51 19.32 27.35
CA SER A 376 9.72 20.08 27.73
C SER A 376 10.93 19.69 26.89
N LYS A 377 10.94 18.50 26.30
CA LYS A 377 11.97 17.96 25.41
C LYS A 377 11.63 18.13 23.92
N ASN A 378 10.49 18.74 23.60
CA ASN A 378 9.95 18.85 22.23
C ASN A 378 9.69 17.50 21.56
N VAL A 379 9.25 16.50 22.33
CA VAL A 379 8.88 15.15 21.88
C VAL A 379 7.38 14.97 22.10
N GLY A 380 6.66 14.49 21.06
CA GLY A 380 5.25 14.11 21.17
C GLY A 380 5.12 12.65 21.62
N VAL A 381 4.12 12.34 22.43
CA VAL A 381 3.84 10.96 22.88
C VAL A 381 2.60 10.45 22.15
N TRP A 382 2.78 9.42 21.31
CA TRP A 382 1.68 8.68 20.70
C TRP A 382 1.16 7.60 21.65
N LEU A 383 -0.11 7.23 21.52
CA LEU A 383 -0.76 6.23 22.36
C LEU A 383 -1.25 5.05 21.53
N TRP A 384 -1.00 3.84 21.98
CA TRP A 384 -1.55 2.61 21.42
C TRP A 384 -2.95 2.30 21.96
N SER A 385 -3.81 1.71 21.13
CA SER A 385 -5.12 1.20 21.57
C SER A 385 -5.58 0.02 20.72
N HIS A 386 -6.24 -0.95 21.35
CA HIS A 386 -6.96 -1.99 20.62
C HIS A 386 -8.19 -1.38 19.92
N TRP A 387 -8.47 -1.78 18.67
CA TRP A 387 -9.52 -1.18 17.86
C TRP A 387 -10.91 -1.19 18.51
N THR A 388 -11.27 -2.28 19.25
CA THR A 388 -12.59 -2.35 19.93
C THR A 388 -12.69 -1.39 21.10
N ASP A 389 -11.58 -1.01 21.72
CA ASP A 389 -11.57 -0.01 22.78
C ASP A 389 -11.77 1.39 22.19
N ILE A 390 -11.18 1.65 21.01
CA ILE A 390 -11.47 2.85 20.22
C ILE A 390 -12.93 2.87 19.78
N ASP A 391 -13.45 1.78 19.22
CA ASP A 391 -14.85 1.70 18.76
C ASP A 391 -15.84 2.08 19.85
N ARG A 392 -15.58 1.61 21.07
CA ARG A 392 -16.42 1.86 22.23
C ARG A 392 -16.28 3.26 22.82
N GLN A 393 -15.08 3.88 22.76
CA GLN A 393 -14.74 5.07 23.54
C GLN A 393 -14.26 6.26 22.69
N ILE A 394 -14.37 6.21 21.37
CA ILE A 394 -13.80 7.21 20.46
C ILE A 394 -14.30 8.64 20.75
N ASP A 395 -15.58 8.80 21.08
CA ASP A 395 -16.20 10.10 21.35
C ASP A 395 -15.78 10.71 22.70
N GLU A 396 -15.23 9.90 23.62
CA GLU A 396 -14.70 10.34 24.91
C GLU A 396 -13.17 10.50 24.85
N ALA A 397 -12.48 9.54 24.20
CA ALA A 397 -11.02 9.46 24.20
C ALA A 397 -10.38 10.54 23.30
N PHE A 398 -10.86 10.77 22.08
CA PHE A 398 -10.20 11.67 21.16
C PHE A 398 -10.23 13.14 21.59
N PRO A 399 -11.35 13.70 22.11
CA PRO A 399 -11.35 15.03 22.73
C PRO A 399 -10.38 15.12 23.92
N LEU A 400 -10.26 14.03 24.70
CA LEU A 400 -9.36 13.97 25.84
C LEU A 400 -7.88 13.95 25.39
N TYR A 401 -7.55 13.20 24.34
CA TYR A 401 -6.20 13.13 23.78
C TYR A 401 -5.78 14.48 23.19
N GLU A 402 -6.66 15.16 22.48
CA GLU A 402 -6.41 16.56 22.03
C GLU A 402 -6.11 17.46 23.22
N LYS A 403 -6.94 17.42 24.27
CA LYS A 403 -6.70 18.19 25.50
C LYS A 403 -5.38 17.84 26.19
N TRP A 404 -4.95 16.59 26.14
CA TRP A 404 -3.67 16.14 26.66
C TRP A 404 -2.48 16.56 25.79
N GLY A 405 -2.72 16.95 24.55
CA GLY A 405 -1.69 17.30 23.58
C GLY A 405 -1.02 16.06 22.96
N VAL A 406 -1.72 14.94 22.93
CA VAL A 406 -1.29 13.72 22.21
C VAL A 406 -1.36 13.99 20.70
N PRO A 407 -0.28 13.78 19.93
CA PRO A 407 -0.26 14.10 18.50
C PRO A 407 -0.91 13.01 17.62
N GLY A 408 -1.07 11.78 18.11
CA GLY A 408 -1.61 10.70 17.32
C GLY A 408 -1.82 9.40 18.08
N VAL A 409 -2.44 8.45 17.40
CA VAL A 409 -2.82 7.14 17.95
C VAL A 409 -2.42 6.01 17.01
N LYS A 410 -1.88 4.92 17.56
CA LYS A 410 -1.72 3.62 16.92
C LYS A 410 -2.90 2.75 17.29
N ILE A 411 -3.66 2.28 16.30
CA ILE A 411 -4.87 1.47 16.50
C ILE A 411 -4.63 0.10 15.90
N ASP A 412 -4.85 -0.95 16.69
CA ASP A 412 -4.33 -2.28 16.40
C ASP A 412 -5.39 -3.38 16.40
N PHE A 413 -5.07 -4.51 15.73
CA PHE A 413 -5.84 -5.76 15.66
C PHE A 413 -7.18 -5.69 14.92
N MET A 414 -7.32 -4.85 13.89
CA MET A 414 -8.52 -4.85 13.04
C MET A 414 -8.66 -6.17 12.27
N ASP A 415 -7.58 -6.69 11.68
CA ASP A 415 -7.43 -8.01 11.03
C ASP A 415 -8.51 -8.36 10.00
N ARG A 416 -9.15 -7.38 9.36
CA ARG A 416 -10.22 -7.59 8.38
C ARG A 416 -10.48 -6.34 7.55
N ASP A 417 -11.13 -6.50 6.39
CA ASP A 417 -11.50 -5.45 5.46
C ASP A 417 -12.90 -5.65 4.84
N ASP A 418 -13.80 -6.31 5.57
CA ASP A 418 -15.22 -6.28 5.22
C ASP A 418 -15.78 -4.87 5.32
N GLN A 419 -16.92 -4.61 4.70
CA GLN A 419 -17.52 -3.28 4.60
C GLN A 419 -17.62 -2.56 5.95
N TRP A 420 -18.02 -3.24 7.03
CA TRP A 420 -18.15 -2.64 8.36
C TRP A 420 -16.80 -2.14 8.89
N MET A 421 -15.74 -2.93 8.69
CA MET A 421 -14.41 -2.55 9.14
C MET A 421 -13.84 -1.40 8.29
N VAL A 422 -14.06 -1.39 6.98
CA VAL A 422 -13.69 -0.26 6.12
C VAL A 422 -14.36 1.03 6.62
N ASP A 423 -15.66 0.98 6.93
CA ASP A 423 -16.39 2.13 7.50
C ASP A 423 -15.83 2.58 8.86
N PHE A 424 -15.34 1.63 9.67
CA PHE A 424 -14.62 1.94 10.91
C PHE A 424 -13.34 2.75 10.65
N TYR A 425 -12.52 2.40 9.65
CA TYR A 425 -11.32 3.17 9.29
C TYR A 425 -11.68 4.61 8.87
N HIS A 426 -12.70 4.78 8.06
CA HIS A 426 -13.19 6.12 7.66
C HIS A 426 -13.71 6.93 8.85
N ARG A 427 -14.47 6.28 9.76
CA ARG A 427 -14.96 6.93 10.97
C ARG A 427 -13.82 7.38 11.89
N VAL A 428 -12.83 6.51 12.11
CA VAL A 428 -11.65 6.85 12.91
C VAL A 428 -10.87 8.00 12.26
N ALA A 429 -10.59 7.92 10.95
CA ALA A 429 -9.85 8.95 10.23
C ALA A 429 -10.51 10.33 10.38
N ARG A 430 -11.83 10.39 10.21
CA ARG A 430 -12.62 11.61 10.37
C ARG A 430 -12.59 12.12 11.81
N LYS A 431 -12.91 11.26 12.80
CA LYS A 431 -12.94 11.63 14.21
C LYS A 431 -11.56 12.08 14.71
N ALA A 432 -10.51 11.42 14.29
CA ALA A 432 -9.15 11.82 14.60
C ALA A 432 -8.80 13.20 14.00
N ALA A 433 -9.23 13.48 12.77
CA ALA A 433 -9.04 14.80 12.15
C ALA A 433 -9.80 15.91 12.89
N GLU A 434 -11.03 15.65 13.37
CA GLU A 434 -11.83 16.58 14.19
C GLU A 434 -11.09 17.02 15.48
N HIS A 435 -10.16 16.18 15.97
CA HIS A 435 -9.38 16.38 17.20
C HIS A 435 -7.86 16.52 16.97
N HIS A 436 -7.43 16.84 15.74
CA HIS A 436 -6.04 17.05 15.37
C HIS A 436 -5.12 15.86 15.73
N LEU A 437 -5.63 14.63 15.61
CA LEU A 437 -4.89 13.40 15.86
C LEU A 437 -4.45 12.75 14.54
N MET A 438 -3.17 12.42 14.45
CA MET A 438 -2.64 11.56 13.39
C MET A 438 -2.90 10.09 13.73
N VAL A 439 -2.95 9.22 12.71
CA VAL A 439 -3.34 7.81 12.87
C VAL A 439 -2.35 6.91 12.18
N ASP A 440 -1.97 5.84 12.87
CA ASP A 440 -1.33 4.65 12.39
C ASP A 440 -2.24 3.44 12.64
N PHE A 441 -2.48 2.61 11.62
CA PHE A 441 -3.29 1.39 11.75
C PHE A 441 -2.41 0.15 11.70
N HIS A 442 -2.49 -0.69 12.74
CA HIS A 442 -1.80 -1.97 12.88
C HIS A 442 -2.77 -3.15 12.85
N GLY A 443 -2.29 -4.38 12.57
CA GLY A 443 -3.19 -5.48 12.27
C GLY A 443 -4.16 -5.08 11.15
N ALA A 444 -3.65 -4.44 10.11
CA ALA A 444 -4.42 -3.68 9.14
C ALA A 444 -4.41 -4.34 7.75
N TYR A 445 -5.41 -4.05 6.92
CA TYR A 445 -5.32 -4.34 5.50
C TYR A 445 -4.47 -3.29 4.76
N LYS A 446 -4.02 -3.61 3.53
CA LYS A 446 -3.23 -2.72 2.68
C LYS A 446 -3.83 -1.32 2.55
N PRO A 447 -3.04 -0.26 2.32
CA PRO A 447 -3.54 1.05 1.92
C PRO A 447 -4.31 1.01 0.59
N ASP A 448 -5.18 2.00 0.43
CA ASP A 448 -6.05 2.20 -0.73
C ASP A 448 -6.11 3.67 -1.18
N GLY A 449 -5.17 4.48 -0.63
CA GLY A 449 -5.07 5.91 -0.89
C GLY A 449 -5.89 6.78 0.06
N LEU A 450 -6.43 6.22 1.16
CA LEU A 450 -7.20 6.95 2.18
C LEU A 450 -6.50 8.22 2.67
N GLY A 451 -5.16 8.20 2.76
CA GLY A 451 -4.35 9.35 3.18
C GLY A 451 -4.46 10.59 2.26
N ARG A 452 -4.97 10.48 1.04
CA ARG A 452 -5.30 11.67 0.23
C ARG A 452 -6.55 12.38 0.75
N THR A 453 -7.58 11.62 1.11
CA THR A 453 -8.86 12.14 1.63
C THR A 453 -8.75 12.52 3.11
N TRP A 454 -8.05 11.71 3.88
CA TRP A 454 -7.77 11.90 5.30
C TRP A 454 -6.26 11.96 5.54
N PRO A 455 -5.62 13.13 5.30
CA PRO A 455 -4.16 13.25 5.39
C PRO A 455 -3.56 12.99 6.77
N ASN A 456 -4.38 12.93 7.79
CA ASN A 456 -3.99 12.54 9.14
C ASN A 456 -3.78 11.01 9.31
N VAL A 457 -4.20 10.18 8.36
CA VAL A 457 -3.82 8.77 8.30
C VAL A 457 -2.44 8.66 7.66
N LEU A 458 -1.40 8.47 8.48
CA LEU A 458 -0.02 8.54 8.02
C LEU A 458 0.49 7.23 7.44
N THR A 459 0.17 6.11 8.10
CA THR A 459 0.71 4.80 7.72
C THR A 459 -0.23 3.68 8.12
N ARG A 460 0.02 2.47 7.60
CA ARG A 460 -0.63 1.22 8.00
C ARG A 460 0.41 0.10 8.00
N GLU A 461 0.28 -0.84 8.91
CA GLU A 461 1.06 -2.07 8.87
C GLU A 461 0.68 -2.93 7.64
N GLY A 462 -0.21 -3.88 7.76
CA GLY A 462 -0.61 -4.78 6.68
C GLY A 462 0.58 -5.47 6.01
N VAL A 463 1.56 -5.92 6.79
CA VAL A 463 2.83 -6.48 6.35
C VAL A 463 3.45 -7.33 7.45
N MET A 464 4.15 -8.40 7.10
CA MET A 464 5.01 -9.09 8.06
C MET A 464 6.26 -8.23 8.30
N GLY A 465 6.19 -7.34 9.30
CA GLY A 465 7.23 -6.41 9.70
C GLY A 465 8.30 -7.01 10.60
N LEU A 466 9.19 -6.15 11.09
CA LEU A 466 10.32 -6.57 11.93
C LEU A 466 9.88 -7.20 13.25
N GLU A 467 8.65 -6.96 13.70
CA GLU A 467 8.05 -7.58 14.88
C GLU A 467 8.17 -9.11 14.87
N TYR A 468 8.05 -9.73 13.70
CA TYR A 468 8.11 -11.20 13.55
C TYR A 468 9.46 -11.81 13.94
N ASN A 469 10.52 -11.03 14.04
CA ASN A 469 11.81 -11.50 14.54
C ASN A 469 11.75 -11.95 16.01
N LYS A 470 10.71 -11.54 16.75
CA LYS A 470 10.48 -11.98 18.13
C LYS A 470 10.15 -13.48 18.20
N TRP A 471 9.52 -14.05 17.16
CA TRP A 471 9.00 -15.43 17.21
C TRP A 471 9.21 -16.25 15.93
N SER A 472 9.86 -15.71 14.91
CA SER A 472 10.06 -16.42 13.64
C SER A 472 11.30 -15.94 12.90
N ALA A 473 11.89 -16.81 12.05
CA ALA A 473 13.01 -16.50 11.17
C ALA A 473 12.55 -16.10 9.74
N ARG A 474 11.31 -15.69 9.55
CA ARG A 474 10.72 -15.46 8.23
C ARG A 474 10.99 -14.06 7.66
N VAL A 475 11.38 -13.10 8.49
CA VAL A 475 11.76 -11.75 8.04
C VAL A 475 13.23 -11.78 7.63
N THR A 476 13.49 -11.97 6.35
CA THR A 476 14.81 -12.10 5.76
C THR A 476 15.14 -10.89 4.88
N PRO A 477 16.41 -10.66 4.49
CA PRO A 477 16.75 -9.64 3.50
C PRO A 477 16.00 -9.81 2.16
N ASP A 478 15.76 -11.04 1.70
CA ASP A 478 14.95 -11.29 0.48
C ASP A 478 13.50 -10.81 0.66
N HIS A 479 12.90 -11.07 1.83
CA HIS A 479 11.59 -10.55 2.17
C HIS A 479 11.57 -9.02 2.14
N ASN A 480 12.57 -8.37 2.72
CA ASN A 480 12.69 -6.91 2.74
C ASN A 480 12.75 -6.32 1.32
N VAL A 481 13.54 -6.92 0.43
CA VAL A 481 13.59 -6.48 -0.98
C VAL A 481 12.24 -6.69 -1.66
N MET A 482 11.58 -7.82 -1.42
CA MET A 482 10.28 -8.14 -2.03
C MET A 482 9.19 -7.13 -1.64
N LEU A 483 9.15 -6.67 -0.40
CA LEU A 483 8.16 -5.70 0.08
C LEU A 483 8.16 -4.40 -0.71
N ALA A 484 9.33 -3.93 -1.17
CA ALA A 484 9.44 -2.72 -1.97
C ALA A 484 8.70 -2.82 -3.32
N PHE A 485 8.58 -4.02 -3.87
CA PHE A 485 7.94 -4.29 -5.17
C PHE A 485 6.49 -4.80 -5.06
N THR A 486 6.03 -5.07 -3.85
CA THR A 486 4.70 -5.66 -3.60
C THR A 486 3.89 -4.77 -2.66
N ARG A 487 4.04 -4.94 -1.35
CA ARG A 487 3.26 -4.22 -0.34
C ARG A 487 3.30 -2.68 -0.48
N LEU A 488 4.49 -2.11 -0.77
CA LEU A 488 4.66 -0.66 -0.92
C LEU A 488 3.96 -0.05 -2.14
N LEU A 489 3.55 -0.86 -3.13
CA LEU A 489 2.77 -0.36 -4.28
C LEU A 489 1.39 0.17 -3.87
N ALA A 490 0.85 -0.31 -2.74
CA ALA A 490 -0.42 0.17 -2.20
C ALA A 490 -0.31 1.51 -1.46
N GLY A 491 0.87 1.82 -0.90
CA GLY A 491 1.10 3.04 -0.11
C GLY A 491 1.96 2.81 1.13
N PRO A 492 2.02 3.78 2.06
CA PRO A 492 2.88 3.76 3.24
C PRO A 492 2.78 2.47 4.06
N MET A 493 3.90 2.09 4.68
CA MET A 493 4.04 0.82 5.39
C MET A 493 4.76 1.02 6.71
N ASP A 494 4.09 0.74 7.83
CA ASP A 494 4.75 0.67 9.13
C ASP A 494 5.39 -0.71 9.31
N TYR A 495 6.65 -0.81 8.89
CA TYR A 495 7.49 -2.02 8.96
C TYR A 495 8.30 -2.09 10.25
N THR A 496 8.50 -0.96 10.92
CA THR A 496 9.32 -0.80 12.13
C THR A 496 10.80 -1.18 11.93
N PRO A 497 11.55 -0.54 11.00
CA PRO A 497 12.97 -0.84 10.77
C PRO A 497 13.87 -0.39 11.93
N GLY A 498 15.17 -0.73 11.85
CA GLY A 498 16.19 -0.20 12.74
C GLY A 498 16.64 -1.17 13.84
N GLY A 499 16.33 -2.44 13.76
CA GLY A 499 16.91 -3.44 14.65
C GLY A 499 18.45 -3.52 14.45
N PHE A 500 19.24 -3.27 15.50
CA PHE A 500 20.70 -3.19 15.44
C PHE A 500 21.42 -4.36 16.12
N HIS A 501 20.69 -5.35 16.63
CA HIS A 501 21.22 -6.67 16.96
C HIS A 501 21.33 -7.53 15.68
N ASN A 502 22.16 -7.06 14.75
CA ASN A 502 22.32 -7.70 13.44
C ASN A 502 23.01 -9.05 13.58
N ALA A 503 22.52 -10.04 12.83
CA ALA A 503 23.03 -11.41 12.82
C ALA A 503 23.10 -11.94 11.38
N THR A 504 24.02 -12.87 11.17
CA THR A 504 23.98 -13.72 9.97
C THR A 504 22.78 -14.66 10.03
N ALA A 505 22.35 -15.21 8.89
CA ALA A 505 21.25 -16.19 8.87
C ALA A 505 21.55 -17.44 9.72
N ALA A 506 22.83 -17.80 9.89
CA ALA A 506 23.26 -18.94 10.70
C ALA A 506 23.21 -18.68 12.22
N GLU A 507 23.36 -17.43 12.63
CA GLU A 507 23.39 -17.01 14.04
C GLU A 507 22.03 -16.52 14.54
N PHE A 508 21.12 -16.20 13.63
CA PHE A 508 19.79 -15.66 13.96
C PHE A 508 18.96 -16.66 14.77
N VAL A 509 18.44 -16.19 15.91
CA VAL A 509 17.50 -16.93 16.76
C VAL A 509 16.34 -16.01 17.13
N PRO A 510 15.08 -16.40 16.86
CA PRO A 510 13.92 -15.65 17.34
C PRO A 510 13.91 -15.56 18.87
N ARG A 511 13.67 -14.36 19.39
CA ARG A 511 13.57 -14.13 20.85
C ARG A 511 12.75 -12.88 21.16
N ASN A 512 11.96 -12.94 22.24
CA ASN A 512 11.03 -11.86 22.62
C ASN A 512 11.72 -10.61 23.15
N GLU A 513 12.84 -10.81 23.86
CA GLU A 513 13.64 -9.72 24.42
C GLU A 513 14.91 -9.55 23.60
N GLN A 514 15.30 -8.31 23.32
CA GLN A 514 16.43 -7.98 22.44
C GLN A 514 16.40 -8.79 21.13
N PRO A 515 15.34 -8.66 20.30
CA PRO A 515 15.24 -9.44 19.08
C PRO A 515 16.46 -9.23 18.17
N MET A 516 16.87 -10.29 17.49
CA MET A 516 17.91 -10.20 16.46
C MET A 516 17.30 -9.81 15.11
N VAL A 517 18.14 -9.34 14.19
CA VAL A 517 17.74 -8.98 12.83
C VAL A 517 18.71 -9.60 11.84
N MET A 518 18.18 -10.34 10.85
CA MET A 518 19.00 -10.85 9.75
C MET A 518 19.46 -9.74 8.82
N GLY A 519 20.70 -9.83 8.35
CA GLY A 519 21.32 -8.85 7.46
C GLY A 519 22.12 -7.78 8.21
N THR A 520 22.71 -6.88 7.43
CA THR A 520 23.69 -5.93 7.97
C THR A 520 23.04 -4.70 8.62
N ARG A 521 23.80 -4.00 9.44
CA ARG A 521 23.41 -2.71 10.01
C ARG A 521 23.16 -1.67 8.92
N ALA A 522 23.97 -1.67 7.86
CA ALA A 522 23.76 -0.78 6.73
C ALA A 522 22.45 -1.07 5.97
N HIS A 523 22.04 -2.35 5.89
CA HIS A 523 20.72 -2.72 5.35
C HIS A 523 19.59 -2.10 6.18
N GLN A 524 19.60 -2.27 7.50
CA GLN A 524 18.59 -1.68 8.39
C GLN A 524 18.56 -0.15 8.30
N THR A 525 19.73 0.49 8.17
CA THR A 525 19.83 1.94 7.98
C THR A 525 19.23 2.39 6.64
N ALA A 526 19.45 1.61 5.58
CA ALA A 526 18.93 1.93 4.24
C ALA A 526 17.40 1.79 4.14
N LEU A 527 16.76 0.95 4.97
CA LEU A 527 15.31 0.76 4.98
C LEU A 527 14.56 2.06 5.27
N PHE A 528 15.10 2.98 6.05
CA PHE A 528 14.50 4.31 6.31
C PHE A 528 14.39 5.20 5.06
N VAL A 529 15.05 4.83 3.97
CA VAL A 529 14.92 5.50 2.67
C VAL A 529 14.14 4.63 1.70
N VAL A 530 14.37 3.32 1.71
CA VAL A 530 13.70 2.38 0.78
C VAL A 530 12.20 2.32 1.06
N TYR A 531 11.81 2.24 2.32
CA TYR A 531 10.41 2.21 2.70
C TYR A 531 9.82 3.62 2.81
N GLU A 532 8.51 3.69 2.65
CA GLU A 532 7.73 4.90 2.83
C GLU A 532 6.86 4.73 4.07
N SER A 533 7.14 5.53 5.10
CA SER A 533 6.28 5.63 6.28
C SER A 533 6.36 7.05 6.86
N PRO A 534 5.32 7.87 6.70
CA PRO A 534 5.29 9.21 7.30
C PRO A 534 5.28 9.22 8.83
N PHE A 535 4.91 8.13 9.46
CA PHE A 535 5.16 7.85 10.88
C PHE A 535 5.99 6.57 10.95
N GLU A 536 7.26 6.69 11.35
CA GLU A 536 8.23 5.60 11.30
C GLU A 536 8.68 5.24 12.71
N MET A 537 8.31 4.06 13.19
CA MET A 537 8.82 3.55 14.47
C MET A 537 10.22 2.97 14.29
N VAL A 538 11.11 3.28 15.23
CA VAL A 538 12.48 2.79 15.31
C VAL A 538 12.52 1.67 16.35
N SER A 539 12.89 0.45 15.94
CA SER A 539 12.58 -0.77 16.69
C SER A 539 13.30 -0.91 18.02
N ASP A 540 14.61 -0.71 18.04
CA ASP A 540 15.45 -1.17 19.15
C ASP A 540 15.44 -0.21 20.35
N TYR A 541 15.92 -0.66 21.49
CA TYR A 541 16.01 0.15 22.70
C TYR A 541 17.18 1.15 22.65
N PRO A 542 17.16 2.23 23.45
CA PRO A 542 18.06 3.37 23.31
C PRO A 542 19.56 3.03 23.29
N GLU A 543 20.02 2.11 24.15
CA GLU A 543 21.44 1.83 24.34
C GLU A 543 22.10 1.17 23.11
N VAL A 544 21.35 0.42 22.33
CA VAL A 544 21.86 -0.25 21.12
C VAL A 544 22.33 0.76 20.07
N TYR A 545 21.72 1.93 20.03
CA TYR A 545 22.07 3.01 19.10
C TYR A 545 23.20 3.90 19.58
N GLN A 546 23.45 3.94 20.90
CA GLN A 546 24.46 4.82 21.49
C GLN A 546 25.85 4.49 20.95
N GLY A 547 26.58 5.53 20.51
CA GLY A 547 27.93 5.37 19.96
C GLY A 547 27.97 4.82 18.52
N THR A 548 26.82 4.44 17.91
CA THR A 548 26.80 4.04 16.51
C THR A 548 26.81 5.26 15.59
N LYS A 549 27.53 5.16 14.47
CA LYS A 549 27.57 6.25 13.47
C LYS A 549 26.23 6.40 12.73
N GLU A 550 25.46 5.33 12.63
CA GLU A 550 24.16 5.28 11.97
C GLU A 550 23.10 6.12 12.69
N LEU A 551 23.21 6.29 14.01
CA LEU A 551 22.29 7.16 14.76
C LEU A 551 22.27 8.59 14.19
N ALA A 552 23.42 9.09 13.73
CA ALA A 552 23.49 10.40 13.09
C ALA A 552 22.73 10.47 11.76
N PHE A 553 22.65 9.37 11.01
CA PHE A 553 21.81 9.26 9.83
C PHE A 553 20.33 9.17 10.21
N LEU A 554 19.99 8.28 11.15
CA LEU A 554 18.61 8.10 11.62
C LEU A 554 18.00 9.40 12.16
N GLY A 555 18.80 10.24 12.85
CA GLY A 555 18.34 11.53 13.33
C GLY A 555 17.99 12.53 12.22
N LYS A 556 18.63 12.42 11.05
CA LYS A 556 18.50 13.38 9.93
C LYS A 556 17.58 12.93 8.81
N VAL A 557 17.47 11.62 8.55
CA VAL A 557 16.60 11.12 7.49
C VAL A 557 15.15 11.51 7.78
N PRO A 558 14.44 12.16 6.83
CA PRO A 558 13.05 12.57 7.05
C PRO A 558 12.09 11.39 6.88
N ALA A 559 10.87 11.51 7.41
CA ALA A 559 9.80 10.53 7.24
C ALA A 559 8.83 10.89 6.08
N SER A 560 9.06 11.99 5.38
CA SER A 560 8.24 12.42 4.25
C SER A 560 9.08 13.14 3.20
N TRP A 561 8.68 13.06 1.93
CA TRP A 561 9.53 13.35 0.79
C TRP A 561 8.89 14.31 -0.21
N ASP A 562 9.70 15.14 -0.83
CA ASP A 562 9.26 15.99 -1.93
C ASP A 562 9.23 15.23 -3.26
N GLU A 563 10.13 14.26 -3.42
CA GLU A 563 10.34 13.51 -4.66
C GLU A 563 10.93 12.13 -4.37
N THR A 564 10.52 11.13 -5.14
CA THR A 564 11.06 9.76 -5.08
C THR A 564 11.45 9.31 -6.48
N ARG A 565 12.64 8.68 -6.61
CA ARG A 565 13.16 8.05 -7.84
C ARG A 565 13.71 6.67 -7.54
N VAL A 566 13.41 5.71 -8.38
CA VAL A 566 14.03 4.39 -8.32
C VAL A 566 15.23 4.37 -9.28
N LEU A 567 16.42 4.16 -8.73
CA LEU A 567 17.68 4.25 -9.47
C LEU A 567 18.14 2.88 -10.00
N ASN A 568 17.94 1.83 -9.20
CA ASN A 568 18.18 0.43 -9.57
C ASN A 568 17.07 -0.44 -9.02
N ALA A 569 16.60 -1.42 -9.79
CA ALA A 569 15.51 -2.29 -9.37
C ALA A 569 15.55 -3.64 -10.07
N ARG A 570 15.55 -4.72 -9.29
CA ARG A 570 15.31 -6.09 -9.75
C ARG A 570 14.48 -6.83 -8.70
N VAL A 571 13.29 -7.24 -9.09
CA VAL A 571 12.32 -7.85 -8.18
C VAL A 571 12.92 -9.05 -7.45
N GLY A 572 12.87 -9.04 -6.11
CA GLY A 572 13.37 -10.10 -5.25
C GLY A 572 14.89 -10.19 -5.13
N ASP A 573 15.66 -9.27 -5.73
CA ASP A 573 17.12 -9.32 -5.74
C ASP A 573 17.73 -8.08 -5.08
N TYR A 574 17.45 -6.89 -5.62
CA TYR A 574 17.96 -5.63 -5.06
C TYR A 574 17.07 -4.43 -5.44
N ILE A 575 17.23 -3.34 -4.68
CA ILE A 575 16.65 -2.05 -5.00
C ILE A 575 17.51 -0.89 -4.50
N THR A 576 17.54 0.21 -5.26
CA THR A 576 18.09 1.51 -4.85
C THR A 576 17.06 2.58 -5.10
N ILE A 577 16.67 3.30 -4.05
CA ILE A 577 15.74 4.43 -4.12
C ILE A 577 16.46 5.70 -3.67
N GLY A 578 16.32 6.77 -4.47
CA GLY A 578 16.71 8.12 -4.11
C GLY A 578 15.48 8.96 -3.78
N ARG A 579 15.50 9.66 -2.66
CA ARG A 579 14.41 10.53 -2.20
C ARG A 579 14.93 11.91 -1.84
N ARG A 580 14.20 12.95 -2.21
CA ARG A 580 14.54 14.34 -1.89
C ARG A 580 13.64 14.89 -0.79
N HIS A 581 14.26 15.63 0.13
CA HIS A 581 13.57 16.47 1.09
C HIS A 581 14.27 17.84 1.11
N ASP A 582 13.55 18.89 0.79
CA ASP A 582 14.09 20.24 0.58
C ASP A 582 15.26 20.23 -0.44
N LYS A 583 16.48 20.53 0.02
CA LYS A 583 17.70 20.59 -0.79
C LYS A 583 18.59 19.32 -0.66
N GLU A 584 18.21 18.39 0.17
CA GLU A 584 18.98 17.18 0.45
C GLU A 584 18.37 15.95 -0.25
N TRP A 585 19.25 15.06 -0.66
CA TRP A 585 18.87 13.76 -1.19
C TRP A 585 19.32 12.65 -0.23
N TYR A 586 18.50 11.65 -0.12
CA TYR A 586 18.76 10.44 0.64
C TYR A 586 18.63 9.25 -0.30
N ILE A 587 19.62 8.35 -0.28
CA ILE A 587 19.61 7.16 -1.14
C ILE A 587 19.73 5.95 -0.24
N GLY A 588 18.80 5.00 -0.41
CA GLY A 588 18.84 3.69 0.23
C GLY A 588 19.01 2.59 -0.80
N SER A 589 20.00 1.72 -0.60
CA SER A 589 20.22 0.51 -1.40
C SER A 589 20.18 -0.70 -0.49
N ILE A 590 19.44 -1.73 -0.87
CA ILE A 590 19.40 -3.02 -0.18
C ILE A 590 19.48 -4.17 -1.17
N THR A 591 20.05 -5.29 -0.73
CA THR A 591 20.09 -6.55 -1.47
C THR A 591 19.54 -7.70 -0.65
N GLY A 592 19.04 -8.73 -1.32
CA GLY A 592 18.61 -9.99 -0.73
C GLY A 592 19.79 -10.90 -0.38
N SER A 593 19.62 -12.20 -0.58
CA SER A 593 20.60 -13.25 -0.21
C SER A 593 21.86 -13.28 -1.09
N HIS A 594 22.02 -12.33 -2.01
CA HIS A 594 23.17 -12.27 -2.92
C HIS A 594 23.97 -10.97 -2.74
N ALA A 595 25.31 -11.07 -2.76
CA ALA A 595 26.17 -9.90 -2.82
C ALA A 595 26.03 -9.23 -4.20
N VAL A 596 26.01 -7.89 -4.23
CA VAL A 596 25.85 -7.13 -5.47
C VAL A 596 26.67 -5.84 -5.45
N GLU A 597 27.14 -5.44 -6.61
CA GLU A 597 27.73 -4.12 -6.86
C GLU A 597 26.86 -3.36 -7.87
N LEU A 598 26.41 -2.17 -7.50
CA LEU A 598 25.53 -1.33 -8.31
C LEU A 598 26.16 0.04 -8.55
N ASP A 599 25.98 0.56 -9.75
CA ASP A 599 26.25 1.95 -10.07
C ASP A 599 25.06 2.83 -9.69
N ILE A 600 25.31 3.91 -8.97
CA ILE A 600 24.30 4.90 -8.57
C ILE A 600 24.62 6.20 -9.32
N PRO A 601 23.96 6.49 -10.45
CA PRO A 601 24.16 7.73 -11.17
C PRO A 601 23.54 8.91 -10.40
N LEU A 602 24.27 10.04 -10.33
CA LEU A 602 23.81 11.26 -9.63
C LEU A 602 23.29 12.34 -10.61
N GLU A 603 22.91 11.98 -11.82
CA GLU A 603 22.43 12.90 -12.87
C GLU A 603 21.18 13.72 -12.46
N PHE A 604 20.46 13.25 -11.45
CA PHE A 604 19.30 13.94 -10.88
C PHE A 604 19.67 15.13 -9.98
N LEU A 605 20.93 15.27 -9.55
CA LEU A 605 21.36 16.40 -8.75
C LEU A 605 21.35 17.70 -9.58
N PRO A 606 21.00 18.84 -8.97
CA PRO A 606 21.20 20.13 -9.61
C PRO A 606 22.69 20.40 -9.94
N ALA A 607 22.96 21.43 -10.71
CA ALA A 607 24.34 21.90 -10.92
C ALA A 607 24.95 22.40 -9.59
N GLY A 608 26.22 22.06 -9.34
CA GLY A 608 26.95 22.44 -8.12
C GLY A 608 27.62 21.25 -7.45
N ASN A 609 28.34 21.55 -6.38
CA ASN A 609 29.03 20.54 -5.56
C ASN A 609 28.19 20.18 -4.34
N PHE A 610 28.24 18.91 -3.98
CA PHE A 610 27.54 18.33 -2.84
C PHE A 610 28.52 17.52 -1.99
N VAL A 611 28.13 17.28 -0.75
CA VAL A 611 28.81 16.36 0.16
C VAL A 611 27.93 15.14 0.35
N ALA A 612 28.45 13.96 0.01
CA ALA A 612 27.81 12.66 0.25
C ALA A 612 28.40 12.01 1.51
N GLU A 613 27.55 11.74 2.50
CA GLU A 613 27.85 10.93 3.70
C GLU A 613 27.33 9.52 3.41
N ILE A 614 28.23 8.54 3.27
CA ILE A 614 27.94 7.18 2.79
C ILE A 614 28.13 6.19 3.92
N TYR A 615 27.05 5.56 4.37
CA TYR A 615 27.01 4.49 5.36
C TYR A 615 26.84 3.17 4.61
N SER A 616 27.82 2.30 4.61
CA SER A 616 27.83 1.07 3.82
C SER A 616 28.39 -0.11 4.61
N ASP A 617 28.18 -1.30 4.07
CA ASP A 617 28.76 -2.52 4.59
C ASP A 617 30.29 -2.40 4.70
N ALA A 618 30.88 -2.86 5.79
CA ALA A 618 32.30 -3.11 5.87
C ALA A 618 32.67 -4.36 5.03
N LYS A 619 33.95 -4.53 4.71
CA LYS A 619 34.42 -5.67 3.91
C LYS A 619 34.10 -7.03 4.55
N ASP A 620 34.05 -7.08 5.86
CA ASP A 620 33.76 -8.27 6.67
C ASP A 620 32.30 -8.33 7.16
N ALA A 621 31.41 -7.45 6.67
CA ALA A 621 30.01 -7.39 7.11
C ALA A 621 29.22 -8.68 6.82
N GLY A 622 29.69 -9.51 5.88
CA GLY A 622 29.09 -10.83 5.63
C GLY A 622 29.27 -11.82 6.79
N GLU A 623 30.32 -11.65 7.61
CA GLU A 623 30.62 -12.45 8.80
C GLU A 623 30.27 -11.67 10.08
N ASN A 624 30.41 -10.34 10.04
CA ASN A 624 30.17 -9.43 11.16
C ASN A 624 29.13 -8.37 10.76
N PRO A 625 27.82 -8.70 10.73
CA PRO A 625 26.79 -7.85 10.13
C PRO A 625 26.56 -6.52 10.87
N THR A 626 27.13 -6.33 12.05
CA THR A 626 27.16 -5.04 12.76
C THR A 626 28.24 -4.09 12.25
N HIS A 627 29.22 -4.60 11.45
CA HIS A 627 30.30 -3.79 10.93
C HIS A 627 29.88 -3.00 9.70
N SER A 628 30.03 -1.70 9.77
CA SER A 628 29.75 -0.75 8.70
C SER A 628 30.87 0.28 8.59
N VAL A 629 30.91 1.03 7.51
CA VAL A 629 31.86 2.13 7.29
C VAL A 629 31.09 3.42 6.99
N LEU A 630 31.66 4.56 7.41
CA LEU A 630 31.19 5.88 7.04
C LEU A 630 32.28 6.56 6.20
N GLU A 631 31.94 6.91 4.97
CA GLU A 631 32.81 7.66 4.06
C GLU A 631 32.16 8.99 3.70
N THR A 632 32.96 10.03 3.53
CA THR A 632 32.50 11.34 3.06
C THR A 632 33.19 11.67 1.74
N LYS A 633 32.40 12.03 0.72
CA LYS A 633 32.90 12.39 -0.61
C LYS A 633 32.29 13.70 -1.09
N THR A 634 33.09 14.49 -1.83
CA THR A 634 32.53 15.57 -2.64
C THR A 634 32.07 15.00 -3.97
N VAL A 635 30.83 15.31 -4.34
CA VAL A 635 30.18 14.77 -5.55
C VAL A 635 29.46 15.89 -6.31
N ASP A 636 29.22 15.64 -7.58
CA ASP A 636 28.35 16.45 -8.44
C ASP A 636 27.48 15.52 -9.31
N ARG A 637 26.66 16.08 -10.18
CA ARG A 637 25.76 15.35 -11.07
C ARG A 637 26.44 14.42 -12.08
N THR A 638 27.76 14.53 -12.29
CA THR A 638 28.53 13.68 -13.23
C THR A 638 29.08 12.44 -12.57
N VAL A 639 29.08 12.40 -11.24
CA VAL A 639 29.61 11.30 -10.45
C VAL A 639 28.67 10.08 -10.50
N ARG A 640 29.27 8.90 -10.55
CA ARG A 640 28.61 7.61 -10.29
C ARG A 640 29.18 7.04 -9.00
N LEU A 641 28.34 6.92 -7.97
CA LEU A 641 28.71 6.22 -6.74
C LEU A 641 28.57 4.71 -6.94
N LYS A 642 29.21 3.95 -6.09
CA LYS A 642 29.12 2.49 -6.04
C LYS A 642 28.39 2.07 -4.77
N ALA A 643 27.40 1.18 -4.87
CA ALA A 643 26.91 0.41 -3.75
C ALA A 643 27.49 -1.00 -3.83
N VAL A 644 28.45 -1.28 -2.94
CA VAL A 644 29.04 -2.62 -2.81
C VAL A 644 28.42 -3.24 -1.56
N MET A 645 27.54 -4.21 -1.77
CA MET A 645 26.74 -4.82 -0.70
C MET A 645 27.05 -6.31 -0.59
N VAL A 646 27.29 -6.79 0.63
CA VAL A 646 27.39 -8.23 0.92
C VAL A 646 25.99 -8.89 0.85
N SER A 647 25.91 -10.21 0.95
CA SER A 647 24.60 -10.90 1.10
C SER A 647 23.82 -10.33 2.30
N GLY A 648 22.58 -9.93 2.10
CA GLY A 648 21.77 -9.25 3.13
C GLY A 648 22.26 -7.85 3.49
N GLY A 649 23.05 -7.25 2.60
CA GLY A 649 23.71 -5.98 2.82
C GLY A 649 22.93 -4.76 2.41
N GLY A 650 23.50 -3.58 2.67
CA GLY A 650 22.89 -2.32 2.31
C GLY A 650 23.85 -1.13 2.27
N GLN A 651 23.32 -0.02 1.80
CA GLN A 651 24.00 1.27 1.81
C GLN A 651 22.97 2.40 1.97
N ALA A 652 23.23 3.32 2.90
CA ALA A 652 22.47 4.55 3.07
C ALA A 652 23.36 5.76 2.78
N ILE A 653 22.87 6.72 2.01
CA ILE A 653 23.63 7.92 1.63
C ILE A 653 22.79 9.16 1.92
N ARG A 654 23.39 10.18 2.54
CA ARG A 654 22.84 11.53 2.61
C ARG A 654 23.68 12.45 1.74
N ILE A 655 23.05 13.17 0.81
CA ILE A 655 23.71 14.12 -0.08
C ILE A 655 23.15 15.51 0.21
N ARG A 656 24.03 16.44 0.64
CA ARG A 656 23.67 17.82 0.95
C ARG A 656 24.52 18.80 0.13
N PRO A 657 24.01 20.02 -0.17
CA PRO A 657 24.82 21.03 -0.81
C PRO A 657 26.14 21.26 -0.06
N ALA A 658 27.25 21.40 -0.78
CA ALA A 658 28.51 21.87 -0.20
C ALA A 658 28.32 23.32 0.26
N GLN A 659 28.85 23.65 1.44
CA GLN A 659 28.81 25.02 1.99
C GLN A 659 29.68 25.95 1.16
#